data_afab2b61896f5a136b6131d59f006e00
#
_entry.id   afab2b61896f5a136b6131d59f006e00
#
_cell.length_a   1.000
_cell.length_b   1.000
_cell.length_c   1.000
_cell.angle_alpha   90.00
_cell.angle_beta   90.00
_cell.angle_gamma   90.00
#
_symmetry.space_group_name_H-M   'P 1'
#
loop_
_entity.id
_entity.type
_entity.pdbx_description
1 polymer ?
#
loop_
_entity_poly.entity_id
_entity_poly.type
_entity_poly.pdbx_seq_one_letter_code
_entity_poly.pdbx_strand_id
1 'polypeptide(L)'
;MTKESFKRIAMLALGSFCYASSFAVPAAPQPMLVTQPDGSTLMVRQNGDEYHHWRSTTDGYSIVKNDKGFYVYAALEDGALVPTDVVACDAEKRDAAQVAFLASTPKNLVPAITTEAAEMRAVSCSMQQGAQLKATTKQYDYNNFRGLVLLVEFNDCPFSRSDYATIVNDMINAKNFTGFMNTGVIPSKIEYTGSVRDYFYDNSFGKFDPQFDVVGPVKVDYSMYDPQAVSGVRPIVLAAYNAAYNNFDVDFSKYDCDNDGYVDMIYLIFSGAGANFAGNDQRFVWPHASSYSKKFDGVYTSRYACSTELYGAPENKLIDGIGTICHEFSHCLGLADEYDTDYDGSGGQSLTPNGWSVMSGGSYFNYARTPVGYSLFQRYQAGFAVPTVIENAGEYTLESIDATNTGYRLNTPTKKEYFLLENRRKTKWNSPLPGEGMLIFRVDSTSTTPWYNNTINCNPKHNYYELLRASVKKYYGQYIDSDGDPFPGSAGITAIDNYTTPNLKTWSGLENEISLSDIADVDGVIKFNANIDLTPKDVEDFENMNANTSNGTYENVKGNACTWSIVKGSIVETTTEAGNGKRMLALLKRGTATTSKFAGNVSKVRFTVYNKTSSRAVIKLYYSLDDGATWTAALNPTGEDLEQVAGNTTTPIIFNTNLDKPAMFRIELYSGNSLNPTNFDDIQFFYGEGSAVEANFGDNTEVKSYREGDYLVLLGVESMAEVTAYSVSGAAVAKAQAIDGVVRLCVPIPGLYVISDGVNTIKVLR
;
A
#
# COMPACT_ATOMS: atom_id res chain seq x y z
N MET A 1 -52.56 17.87 -6.19
CA MET A 1 -51.28 17.09 -6.14
C MET A 1 -50.71 17.20 -4.73
N THR A 2 -50.65 16.09 -4.03
CA THR A 2 -50.31 16.05 -2.62
C THR A 2 -48.78 16.04 -2.45
N LYS A 3 -48.29 16.49 -1.30
CA LYS A 3 -46.84 16.50 -0.95
C LYS A 3 -46.14 15.13 -1.13
N GLU A 4 -46.89 14.04 -1.14
CA GLU A 4 -46.36 12.68 -1.42
C GLU A 4 -46.09 12.44 -2.91
N SER A 5 -46.86 13.05 -3.82
CA SER A 5 -46.60 12.97 -5.26
C SER A 5 -45.33 13.71 -5.64
N PHE A 6 -45.00 14.79 -4.94
CA PHE A 6 -43.75 15.53 -5.14
C PHE A 6 -42.52 14.77 -4.60
N LYS A 7 -42.65 14.02 -3.48
CA LYS A 7 -41.60 13.17 -2.98
C LYS A 7 -41.31 11.94 -3.86
N ARG A 8 -42.33 11.38 -4.48
CA ARG A 8 -42.16 10.26 -5.44
C ARG A 8 -41.58 10.70 -6.78
N ILE A 9 -41.90 11.91 -7.25
CA ILE A 9 -41.28 12.49 -8.46
C ILE A 9 -39.87 12.95 -8.18
N ALA A 10 -39.56 13.46 -6.99
CA ALA A 10 -38.18 13.76 -6.57
C ALA A 10 -37.31 12.49 -6.34
N MET A 11 -37.90 11.37 -5.89
CA MET A 11 -37.20 10.07 -5.81
C MET A 11 -37.02 9.37 -7.15
N LEU A 12 -37.90 9.66 -8.16
CA LEU A 12 -37.76 9.13 -9.51
C LEU A 12 -36.85 9.98 -10.40
N ALA A 13 -36.53 11.22 -10.01
CA ALA A 13 -35.57 12.07 -10.70
C ALA A 13 -34.14 11.96 -10.12
N LEU A 14 -33.95 11.25 -8.98
CA LEU A 14 -32.60 10.92 -8.41
C LEU A 14 -32.08 9.55 -8.86
N GLY A 15 -32.77 8.86 -9.75
CA GLY A 15 -32.37 7.57 -10.23
C GLY A 15 -31.91 7.59 -11.67
N SER A 16 -30.82 8.28 -12.04
CA SER A 16 -30.07 8.06 -13.28
C SER A 16 -28.97 9.10 -13.52
N PHE A 17 -28.23 9.52 -12.50
CA PHE A 17 -26.92 10.09 -12.72
C PHE A 17 -25.89 9.06 -12.26
N CYS A 18 -25.60 8.09 -13.12
CA CYS A 18 -24.39 7.27 -13.02
C CYS A 18 -23.20 8.18 -13.35
N TYR A 19 -22.53 8.69 -12.36
CA TYR A 19 -21.26 9.35 -12.51
C TYR A 19 -20.17 8.29 -12.52
N ALA A 20 -19.19 8.38 -13.39
CA ALA A 20 -18.12 7.43 -13.52
C ALA A 20 -16.85 7.92 -12.86
N SER A 21 -16.14 7.02 -12.26
CA SER A 21 -14.82 7.21 -11.71
C SER A 21 -13.77 7.22 -12.81
N SER A 22 -12.68 7.95 -12.63
CA SER A 22 -11.53 7.91 -13.51
C SER A 22 -10.26 7.69 -12.68
N PHE A 23 -9.39 6.79 -13.12
CA PHE A 23 -8.01 6.64 -12.69
C PHE A 23 -7.15 6.98 -13.88
N ALA A 24 -5.95 7.50 -13.69
CA ALA A 24 -5.09 7.84 -14.81
C ALA A 24 -3.64 7.55 -14.51
N VAL A 25 -2.86 7.34 -15.57
CA VAL A 25 -1.41 7.36 -15.42
C VAL A 25 -0.95 8.72 -14.89
N PRO A 26 0.05 8.76 -14.01
CA PRO A 26 0.72 10.01 -13.68
C PRO A 26 1.31 10.62 -14.94
N ALA A 27 1.63 11.92 -14.92
CA ALA A 27 2.36 12.57 -16.00
C ALA A 27 3.64 11.81 -16.36
N ALA A 28 3.96 11.75 -17.63
CA ALA A 28 5.17 11.09 -18.11
C ALA A 28 6.42 11.71 -17.46
N PRO A 29 7.26 10.91 -16.78
CA PRO A 29 8.37 11.43 -15.98
C PRO A 29 9.53 11.97 -16.82
N GLN A 30 9.56 11.65 -18.12
CA GLN A 30 10.61 12.10 -19.04
C GLN A 30 10.38 13.56 -19.41
N PRO A 31 11.41 14.43 -19.24
CA PRO A 31 11.33 15.81 -19.71
C PRO A 31 11.30 15.85 -21.24
N MET A 32 10.55 16.80 -21.78
CA MET A 32 10.42 17.02 -23.22
C MET A 32 11.02 18.34 -23.61
N LEU A 33 11.67 18.37 -24.77
CA LEU A 33 12.20 19.60 -25.36
C LEU A 33 11.04 20.40 -25.98
N VAL A 34 10.84 21.62 -25.52
CA VAL A 34 9.87 22.55 -26.10
C VAL A 34 10.58 23.74 -26.76
N THR A 35 10.03 24.25 -27.86
CA THR A 35 10.54 25.45 -28.52
C THR A 35 9.72 26.65 -28.07
N GLN A 36 10.40 27.71 -27.65
CA GLN A 36 9.79 28.97 -27.25
C GLN A 36 9.53 29.87 -28.48
N PRO A 37 8.70 30.93 -28.37
CA PRO A 37 8.35 31.81 -29.49
C PRO A 37 9.54 32.48 -30.20
N ASP A 38 10.66 32.66 -29.54
CA ASP A 38 11.90 33.22 -30.10
C ASP A 38 12.81 32.16 -30.74
N GLY A 39 12.39 30.89 -30.76
CA GLY A 39 13.20 29.78 -31.27
C GLY A 39 14.16 29.17 -30.25
N SER A 40 14.27 29.72 -29.04
CA SER A 40 15.03 29.10 -27.96
C SER A 40 14.34 27.82 -27.48
N THR A 41 15.10 26.92 -26.86
CA THR A 41 14.60 25.64 -26.40
C THR A 41 14.72 25.48 -24.88
N LEU A 42 13.79 24.73 -24.28
CA LEU A 42 13.72 24.47 -22.86
C LEU A 42 13.29 23.01 -22.63
N MET A 43 13.97 22.30 -21.72
CA MET A 43 13.54 20.99 -21.23
C MET A 43 12.47 21.17 -20.14
N VAL A 44 11.27 20.66 -20.39
CA VAL A 44 10.10 20.81 -19.52
C VAL A 44 9.66 19.44 -18.98
N ARG A 45 9.32 19.38 -17.70
CA ARG A 45 8.61 18.25 -17.09
C ARG A 45 7.12 18.56 -16.98
N GLN A 46 6.28 17.58 -17.28
CA GLN A 46 4.89 17.54 -16.86
C GLN A 46 4.84 16.90 -15.48
N ASN A 47 4.02 17.42 -14.59
CA ASN A 47 3.77 16.87 -13.25
C ASN A 47 2.27 16.72 -13.07
N GLY A 48 1.84 15.79 -12.22
CA GLY A 48 0.43 15.65 -11.88
C GLY A 48 -0.26 14.51 -12.62
N ASP A 49 -1.57 14.60 -12.68
CA ASP A 49 -2.50 13.68 -13.34
C ASP A 49 -3.58 14.45 -14.13
N GLU A 50 -4.62 13.74 -14.60
CA GLU A 50 -5.71 14.34 -15.39
C GLU A 50 -6.52 15.41 -14.63
N TYR A 51 -6.54 15.36 -13.30
CA TYR A 51 -7.29 16.31 -12.46
C TYR A 51 -6.44 17.47 -12.00
N HIS A 52 -5.13 17.23 -11.78
CA HIS A 52 -4.25 18.19 -11.17
C HIS A 52 -2.83 18.11 -11.75
N HIS A 53 -2.48 19.03 -12.63
CA HIS A 53 -1.21 19.02 -13.34
C HIS A 53 -0.58 20.40 -13.50
N TRP A 54 0.76 20.44 -13.56
CA TRP A 54 1.55 21.64 -13.76
C TRP A 54 2.87 21.29 -14.43
N ARG A 55 3.65 22.33 -14.79
CA ARG A 55 4.94 22.15 -15.45
C ARG A 55 6.08 22.70 -14.64
N SER A 56 7.27 22.11 -14.82
CA SER A 56 8.50 22.55 -14.18
C SER A 56 9.71 22.40 -15.09
N THR A 57 10.79 23.11 -14.76
CA THR A 57 12.13 22.84 -15.30
C THR A 57 12.66 21.51 -14.74
N THR A 58 13.71 20.96 -15.37
CA THR A 58 14.32 19.69 -14.92
C THR A 58 14.97 19.77 -13.53
N ASP A 59 15.29 20.96 -13.06
CA ASP A 59 15.86 21.24 -11.75
C ASP A 59 14.85 21.77 -10.73
N GLY A 60 13.52 21.68 -11.05
CA GLY A 60 12.43 21.80 -10.10
C GLY A 60 11.78 23.17 -9.96
N TYR A 61 12.05 24.15 -10.80
CA TYR A 61 11.31 25.40 -10.78
C TYR A 61 10.02 25.29 -11.57
N SER A 62 8.88 25.61 -10.95
CA SER A 62 7.58 25.61 -11.62
C SER A 62 7.51 26.73 -12.66
N ILE A 63 6.87 26.44 -13.80
CA ILE A 63 6.78 27.34 -14.95
C ILE A 63 5.37 27.39 -15.50
N VAL A 64 4.99 28.54 -16.03
CA VAL A 64 3.72 28.78 -16.73
C VAL A 64 3.95 29.54 -18.03
N LYS A 65 3.00 29.50 -18.96
CA LYS A 65 3.06 30.34 -20.16
C LYS A 65 2.53 31.74 -19.86
N ASN A 66 3.27 32.76 -20.28
CA ASN A 66 2.76 34.14 -20.30
C ASN A 66 1.91 34.43 -21.53
N ASP A 67 1.35 35.63 -21.63
CA ASP A 67 0.47 36.07 -22.73
C ASP A 67 1.18 36.07 -24.11
N LYS A 68 2.53 36.09 -24.14
CA LYS A 68 3.34 36.02 -25.37
C LYS A 68 3.71 34.59 -25.74
N GLY A 69 3.24 33.58 -24.94
CA GLY A 69 3.50 32.18 -25.19
C GLY A 69 4.85 31.65 -24.67
N PHE A 70 5.66 32.49 -24.00
CA PHE A 70 6.90 32.04 -23.38
C PHE A 70 6.61 31.29 -22.06
N TYR A 71 7.34 30.22 -21.83
CA TYR A 71 7.46 29.68 -20.49
C TYR A 71 8.29 30.62 -19.62
N VAL A 72 7.72 31.09 -18.54
CA VAL A 72 8.36 31.93 -17.53
C VAL A 72 8.35 31.19 -16.17
N TYR A 73 9.29 31.54 -15.31
CA TYR A 73 9.25 31.01 -13.93
C TYR A 73 7.96 31.47 -13.24
N ALA A 74 7.39 30.60 -12.43
CA ALA A 74 6.14 30.89 -11.73
C ALA A 74 6.37 31.28 -10.27
N ALA A 75 5.51 32.15 -9.77
CA ALA A 75 5.28 32.35 -8.33
C ALA A 75 3.99 31.67 -7.91
N LEU A 76 3.83 31.39 -6.61
CA LEU A 76 2.61 30.85 -6.07
C LEU A 76 1.86 31.98 -5.34
N GLU A 77 0.69 32.35 -5.86
CA GLU A 77 -0.18 33.38 -5.27
C GLU A 77 -1.59 32.80 -5.08
N ASP A 78 -2.12 32.88 -3.87
CA ASP A 78 -3.43 32.34 -3.48
C ASP A 78 -3.68 30.88 -3.95
N GLY A 79 -2.62 30.08 -3.94
CA GLY A 79 -2.67 28.68 -4.39
C GLY A 79 -2.59 28.48 -5.91
N ALA A 80 -2.46 29.55 -6.71
CA ALA A 80 -2.29 29.45 -8.16
C ALA A 80 -0.85 29.75 -8.58
N LEU A 81 -0.36 29.08 -9.62
CA LEU A 81 0.90 29.42 -10.24
C LEU A 81 0.68 30.59 -11.20
N VAL A 82 1.32 31.73 -10.90
CA VAL A 82 1.23 32.95 -11.69
C VAL A 82 2.54 33.24 -12.43
N PRO A 83 2.50 33.81 -13.65
CA PRO A 83 3.70 34.11 -14.42
C PRO A 83 4.51 35.26 -13.79
N THR A 84 5.82 35.09 -13.72
CA THR A 84 6.76 36.17 -13.45
C THR A 84 7.25 36.79 -14.80
N ASP A 85 8.05 37.87 -14.72
CA ASP A 85 8.64 38.51 -15.92
C ASP A 85 9.89 37.78 -16.43
N VAL A 86 10.35 36.71 -15.74
CA VAL A 86 11.62 36.04 -16.05
C VAL A 86 11.38 34.80 -16.90
N VAL A 87 11.86 34.83 -18.16
CA VAL A 87 11.75 33.69 -19.08
C VAL A 87 12.56 32.51 -18.57
N ALA A 88 11.94 31.34 -18.57
CA ALA A 88 12.58 30.12 -18.15
C ALA A 88 13.58 29.58 -19.19
N CYS A 89 14.70 29.07 -18.71
CA CYS A 89 15.68 28.35 -19.52
C CYS A 89 16.34 27.22 -18.72
N ASP A 90 17.02 26.33 -19.45
CA ASP A 90 17.78 25.22 -18.84
C ASP A 90 18.88 25.76 -17.92
N ALA A 91 19.22 25.01 -16.88
CA ALA A 91 20.11 25.47 -15.80
C ALA A 91 21.48 25.97 -16.32
N GLU A 92 22.03 25.29 -17.31
CA GLU A 92 23.32 25.61 -17.93
C GLU A 92 23.28 26.84 -18.87
N LYS A 93 22.10 27.33 -19.23
CA LYS A 93 21.89 28.47 -20.13
C LYS A 93 21.51 29.75 -19.39
N ARG A 94 21.43 29.74 -18.04
CA ARG A 94 21.01 30.88 -17.25
C ARG A 94 22.05 31.97 -17.18
N ASP A 95 21.62 33.20 -17.40
CA ASP A 95 22.44 34.37 -17.17
C ASP A 95 22.52 34.77 -15.68
N ALA A 96 23.37 35.74 -15.34
CA ALA A 96 23.58 36.19 -13.98
C ALA A 96 22.31 36.77 -13.32
N ALA A 97 21.43 37.41 -14.11
CA ALA A 97 20.17 37.99 -13.61
C ALA A 97 19.16 36.88 -13.27
N GLN A 98 19.06 35.87 -14.11
CA GLN A 98 18.22 34.70 -13.87
C GLN A 98 18.71 33.91 -12.67
N VAL A 99 20.02 33.68 -12.52
CA VAL A 99 20.61 33.03 -11.35
C VAL A 99 20.30 33.80 -10.04
N ALA A 100 20.43 35.14 -10.08
CA ALA A 100 20.12 35.99 -8.93
C ALA A 100 18.62 35.93 -8.56
N PHE A 101 17.73 35.96 -9.55
CA PHE A 101 16.29 35.82 -9.36
C PHE A 101 15.96 34.47 -8.70
N LEU A 102 16.51 33.39 -9.24
CA LEU A 102 16.24 32.03 -8.78
C LEU A 102 16.84 31.70 -7.41
N ALA A 103 17.84 32.47 -6.95
CA ALA A 103 18.39 32.31 -5.60
C ALA A 103 17.35 32.55 -4.47
N SER A 104 16.29 33.32 -4.76
CA SER A 104 15.19 33.61 -3.85
C SER A 104 13.87 32.93 -4.26
N THR A 105 13.85 32.20 -5.37
CA THR A 105 12.65 31.54 -5.89
C THR A 105 12.54 30.11 -5.32
N PRO A 106 11.44 29.76 -4.67
CA PRO A 106 11.23 28.40 -4.18
C PRO A 106 11.15 27.40 -5.33
N LYS A 107 11.68 26.19 -5.10
CA LYS A 107 11.50 25.04 -6.00
C LYS A 107 10.27 24.23 -5.63
N ASN A 108 9.82 23.40 -6.57
CA ASN A 108 8.74 22.43 -6.37
C ASN A 108 7.44 23.09 -5.89
N LEU A 109 7.12 24.26 -6.43
CA LEU A 109 5.82 24.89 -6.17
C LEU A 109 4.73 24.04 -6.82
N VAL A 110 3.74 23.64 -6.04
CA VAL A 110 2.56 22.88 -6.46
C VAL A 110 1.35 23.80 -6.36
N PRO A 111 0.55 23.99 -7.44
CA PRO A 111 -0.69 24.75 -7.35
C PRO A 111 -1.70 24.01 -6.47
N ALA A 112 -2.63 24.71 -5.83
CA ALA A 112 -3.74 24.07 -5.16
C ALA A 112 -4.67 23.39 -6.17
N ILE A 113 -5.21 22.22 -5.82
CA ILE A 113 -6.25 21.59 -6.63
C ILE A 113 -7.50 22.47 -6.65
N THR A 114 -8.09 22.69 -7.81
CA THR A 114 -9.32 23.47 -7.92
C THR A 114 -10.50 22.73 -7.30
N THR A 115 -11.50 23.46 -6.78
CA THR A 115 -12.71 22.84 -6.21
C THR A 115 -13.37 21.90 -7.21
N GLU A 116 -13.46 22.32 -8.48
CA GLU A 116 -14.04 21.50 -9.56
C GLU A 116 -13.24 20.21 -9.80
N ALA A 117 -11.91 20.27 -9.86
CA ALA A 117 -11.06 19.11 -10.02
C ALA A 117 -11.13 18.17 -8.79
N ALA A 118 -11.19 18.73 -7.57
CA ALA A 118 -11.36 17.96 -6.34
C ALA A 118 -12.74 17.27 -6.30
N GLU A 119 -13.79 17.95 -6.72
CA GLU A 119 -15.13 17.37 -6.84
C GLU A 119 -15.18 16.27 -7.91
N MET A 120 -14.58 16.48 -9.07
CA MET A 120 -14.48 15.46 -10.12
C MET A 120 -13.72 14.24 -9.63
N ARG A 121 -12.58 14.42 -8.95
CA ARG A 121 -11.81 13.35 -8.34
C ARG A 121 -12.63 12.59 -7.27
N ALA A 122 -13.31 13.30 -6.36
CA ALA A 122 -14.14 12.71 -5.31
C ALA A 122 -15.33 11.92 -5.88
N VAL A 123 -15.96 12.45 -6.91
CA VAL A 123 -17.03 11.75 -7.64
C VAL A 123 -16.47 10.53 -8.33
N SER A 124 -15.31 10.64 -8.95
CA SER A 124 -14.59 9.54 -9.56
C SER A 124 -14.33 8.41 -8.57
N CYS A 125 -13.80 8.72 -7.40
CA CYS A 125 -13.52 7.74 -6.36
C CYS A 125 -14.76 7.05 -5.80
N SER A 126 -15.91 7.74 -5.70
CA SER A 126 -17.13 7.18 -5.10
C SER A 126 -17.87 6.16 -5.98
N MET A 127 -17.57 6.10 -7.24
CA MET A 127 -18.33 5.32 -8.23
C MET A 127 -17.64 4.07 -8.73
N GLN A 128 -16.37 3.92 -8.50
CA GLN A 128 -15.76 2.63 -8.62
C GLN A 128 -16.04 1.87 -7.32
N GLN A 129 -16.49 0.65 -7.44
CA GLN A 129 -16.20 -0.35 -6.43
C GLN A 129 -14.69 -0.51 -6.48
N GLY A 130 -14.01 0.30 -5.68
CA GLY A 130 -12.61 0.59 -5.74
C GLY A 130 -11.74 -0.64 -5.73
N ALA A 131 -10.45 -0.46 -5.80
CA ALA A 131 -9.47 -1.52 -5.59
C ALA A 131 -9.84 -2.24 -4.29
N GLN A 132 -10.68 -3.25 -4.41
CA GLN A 132 -11.17 -3.98 -3.24
C GLN A 132 -10.02 -4.87 -2.78
N LEU A 133 -9.56 -4.63 -1.56
CA LEU A 133 -8.66 -5.57 -0.91
C LEU A 133 -9.25 -6.97 -1.01
N LYS A 134 -8.45 -7.93 -1.39
CA LYS A 134 -8.78 -9.31 -1.84
C LYS A 134 -9.92 -10.05 -1.13
N ALA A 135 -10.32 -9.63 0.07
CA ALA A 135 -11.39 -10.29 0.83
C ALA A 135 -12.79 -10.12 0.23
N THR A 136 -12.99 -9.23 -0.75
CA THR A 136 -14.32 -8.87 -1.28
C THR A 136 -14.42 -8.82 -2.80
N THR A 137 -13.33 -9.07 -3.55
CA THR A 137 -13.35 -8.98 -5.01
C THR A 137 -13.92 -10.24 -5.65
N LYS A 138 -14.88 -10.05 -6.56
CA LYS A 138 -15.24 -11.06 -7.55
C LYS A 138 -13.97 -11.34 -8.38
N GLN A 139 -13.46 -12.55 -8.31
CA GLN A 139 -12.28 -12.94 -9.08
C GLN A 139 -12.71 -13.15 -10.52
N TYR A 140 -12.07 -12.50 -11.49
CA TYR A 140 -12.31 -12.77 -12.91
C TYR A 140 -12.07 -14.24 -13.24
N ASP A 141 -12.88 -14.80 -14.13
CA ASP A 141 -12.54 -16.06 -14.77
C ASP A 141 -11.46 -15.81 -15.82
N TYR A 142 -10.22 -15.88 -15.39
CA TYR A 142 -9.06 -15.64 -16.25
C TYR A 142 -8.93 -16.62 -17.41
N ASN A 143 -9.62 -17.78 -17.37
CA ASN A 143 -9.54 -18.77 -18.42
C ASN A 143 -10.35 -18.40 -19.66
N ASN A 144 -11.42 -17.62 -19.49
CA ASN A 144 -12.35 -17.27 -20.57
C ASN A 144 -12.34 -15.76 -20.88
N PHE A 145 -11.39 -15.01 -20.35
CA PHE A 145 -11.36 -13.56 -20.55
C PHE A 145 -11.13 -13.18 -22.01
N ARG A 146 -11.99 -12.30 -22.53
CA ARG A 146 -11.87 -11.63 -23.82
C ARG A 146 -12.15 -10.15 -23.67
N GLY A 147 -11.24 -9.31 -24.10
CA GLY A 147 -11.37 -7.86 -24.07
C GLY A 147 -11.66 -7.26 -25.43
N LEU A 148 -12.26 -6.07 -25.45
CA LEU A 148 -12.49 -5.28 -26.67
C LEU A 148 -11.56 -4.09 -26.69
N VAL A 149 -10.82 -3.89 -27.80
CA VAL A 149 -9.99 -2.70 -28.05
C VAL A 149 -10.58 -1.93 -29.24
N LEU A 150 -10.95 -0.66 -29.00
CA LEU A 150 -11.45 0.23 -30.03
C LEU A 150 -10.36 1.25 -30.42
N LEU A 151 -10.00 1.27 -31.71
CA LEU A 151 -9.14 2.31 -32.26
C LEU A 151 -10.03 3.49 -32.67
N VAL A 152 -9.95 4.59 -31.93
CA VAL A 152 -10.85 5.75 -32.07
C VAL A 152 -10.14 6.86 -32.84
N GLU A 153 -10.65 7.21 -34.03
CA GLU A 153 -10.08 8.23 -34.89
C GLU A 153 -10.87 9.52 -34.83
N PHE A 154 -10.20 10.63 -34.49
CA PHE A 154 -10.77 11.97 -34.51
C PHE A 154 -10.96 12.49 -35.96
N ASN A 155 -11.92 13.41 -36.19
CA ASN A 155 -12.21 13.91 -37.50
C ASN A 155 -11.09 14.76 -38.09
N ASP A 156 -10.23 15.36 -37.27
CA ASP A 156 -9.09 16.23 -37.65
C ASP A 156 -7.72 15.60 -37.37
N CYS A 157 -7.69 14.40 -36.78
CA CYS A 157 -6.45 13.68 -36.44
C CYS A 157 -6.59 12.18 -36.77
N PRO A 158 -6.29 11.78 -38.03
CA PRO A 158 -6.23 10.36 -38.37
C PRO A 158 -5.03 9.70 -37.72
N PHE A 159 -5.08 8.37 -37.56
CA PHE A 159 -3.91 7.61 -37.10
C PHE A 159 -2.70 7.88 -38.00
N SER A 160 -1.54 7.97 -37.36
CA SER A 160 -0.28 8.39 -38.03
C SER A 160 0.21 7.40 -39.09
N ARG A 161 -0.32 6.16 -39.07
CA ARG A 161 0.06 5.08 -39.99
C ARG A 161 -1.18 4.31 -40.47
N SER A 162 -1.20 3.95 -41.74
CA SER A 162 -2.27 3.16 -42.36
C SER A 162 -2.31 1.71 -41.89
N ASP A 163 -1.18 1.17 -41.38
CA ASP A 163 -1.06 -0.19 -40.82
C ASP A 163 -1.19 -0.22 -39.29
N TYR A 164 -1.63 0.89 -38.67
CA TYR A 164 -1.69 1.02 -37.20
C TYR A 164 -2.53 -0.08 -36.55
N ALA A 165 -3.68 -0.44 -37.13
CA ALA A 165 -4.52 -1.51 -36.59
C ALA A 165 -3.80 -2.87 -36.51
N THR A 166 -2.98 -3.19 -37.50
CA THR A 166 -2.16 -4.42 -37.48
C THR A 166 -1.09 -4.32 -36.39
N ILE A 167 -0.40 -3.19 -36.28
CA ILE A 167 0.62 -2.98 -35.25
C ILE A 167 0.02 -3.11 -33.86
N VAL A 168 -1.13 -2.48 -33.60
CA VAL A 168 -1.81 -2.58 -32.29
C VAL A 168 -2.28 -4.00 -32.00
N ASN A 169 -2.83 -4.69 -32.99
CA ASN A 169 -3.20 -6.08 -32.78
C ASN A 169 -2.01 -6.94 -32.32
N ASP A 170 -0.84 -6.76 -32.93
CA ASP A 170 0.37 -7.47 -32.56
C ASP A 170 0.91 -7.01 -31.19
N MET A 171 0.91 -5.70 -30.93
CA MET A 171 1.30 -5.14 -29.62
C MET A 171 0.45 -5.68 -28.46
N ILE A 172 -0.81 -5.99 -28.72
CA ILE A 172 -1.74 -6.45 -27.70
C ILE A 172 -1.74 -7.98 -27.59
N ASN A 173 -1.79 -8.72 -28.71
CA ASN A 173 -2.11 -10.13 -28.73
C ASN A 173 -0.96 -11.08 -29.09
N ALA A 174 0.09 -10.60 -29.80
CA ALA A 174 1.12 -11.50 -30.30
C ALA A 174 1.94 -12.10 -29.16
N LYS A 175 2.15 -13.41 -29.21
CA LYS A 175 3.05 -14.10 -28.25
C LYS A 175 4.51 -13.82 -28.59
N ASN A 176 5.31 -13.55 -27.57
CA ASN A 176 6.73 -13.23 -27.73
C ASN A 176 6.96 -12.04 -28.67
N PHE A 177 6.15 -11.01 -28.53
CA PHE A 177 6.25 -9.80 -29.34
C PHE A 177 7.55 -9.09 -29.10
N THR A 178 8.30 -8.80 -30.16
CA THR A 178 9.61 -8.13 -30.08
C THR A 178 9.63 -6.77 -30.76
N GLY A 179 8.46 -6.29 -31.18
CA GLY A 179 8.32 -4.98 -31.83
C GLY A 179 8.04 -5.05 -33.32
N PHE A 180 8.09 -3.91 -33.98
CA PHE A 180 7.75 -3.72 -35.38
C PHE A 180 8.79 -2.86 -36.10
N MET A 181 8.76 -2.87 -37.45
CA MET A 181 9.62 -2.00 -38.25
C MET A 181 9.02 -0.61 -38.38
N ASN A 182 9.80 0.39 -38.00
CA ASN A 182 9.46 1.77 -38.32
C ASN A 182 9.77 2.04 -39.79
N THR A 183 8.82 2.61 -40.53
CA THR A 183 8.93 2.90 -41.98
C THR A 183 9.37 4.31 -42.26
N GLY A 184 10.06 5.00 -41.33
CA GLY A 184 10.61 6.33 -41.50
C GLY A 184 11.77 6.42 -42.53
N VAL A 185 12.39 7.57 -42.66
CA VAL A 185 13.51 7.83 -43.60
C VAL A 185 14.68 6.86 -43.37
N ILE A 186 14.89 6.44 -42.14
CA ILE A 186 15.83 5.35 -41.80
C ILE A 186 15.00 4.24 -41.13
N PRO A 187 14.71 3.16 -41.84
CA PRO A 187 14.01 2.01 -41.26
C PRO A 187 14.77 1.46 -40.07
N SER A 188 14.11 1.36 -38.93
CA SER A 188 14.68 0.79 -37.71
C SER A 188 13.64 -0.05 -36.98
N LYS A 189 14.08 -1.09 -36.32
CA LYS A 189 13.22 -1.88 -35.46
C LYS A 189 12.90 -1.09 -34.21
N ILE A 190 11.62 -0.99 -33.88
CA ILE A 190 11.14 -0.50 -32.60
C ILE A 190 10.96 -1.73 -31.71
N GLU A 191 11.81 -1.83 -30.68
CA GLU A 191 11.88 -3.02 -29.83
C GLU A 191 10.95 -2.93 -28.62
N TYR A 192 10.31 -4.04 -28.30
CA TYR A 192 9.44 -4.25 -27.16
C TYR A 192 9.90 -5.49 -26.39
N THR A 193 9.65 -5.52 -25.09
CA THR A 193 9.93 -6.70 -24.24
C THR A 193 8.91 -7.82 -24.47
N GLY A 194 7.70 -7.47 -24.84
CA GLY A 194 6.59 -8.34 -25.13
C GLY A 194 5.34 -7.57 -25.52
N SER A 195 4.24 -8.27 -25.76
CA SER A 195 2.90 -7.70 -25.93
C SER A 195 2.21 -7.45 -24.58
N VAL A 196 1.03 -6.81 -24.60
CA VAL A 196 0.12 -6.74 -23.42
C VAL A 196 -0.24 -8.16 -22.93
N ARG A 197 -0.52 -9.06 -23.86
CA ARG A 197 -0.78 -10.49 -23.55
C ARG A 197 0.42 -11.13 -22.86
N ASP A 198 1.65 -10.94 -23.40
CA ASP A 198 2.89 -11.46 -22.80
C ASP A 198 3.09 -10.89 -21.39
N TYR A 199 2.80 -9.61 -21.18
CA TYR A 199 2.93 -8.95 -19.89
C TYR A 199 2.05 -9.61 -18.82
N PHE A 200 0.76 -9.80 -19.10
CA PHE A 200 -0.16 -10.42 -18.14
C PHE A 200 0.09 -11.92 -17.98
N TYR A 201 0.45 -12.61 -19.06
CA TYR A 201 0.81 -14.02 -19.00
C TYR A 201 2.02 -14.27 -18.08
N ASP A 202 3.08 -13.49 -18.23
CA ASP A 202 4.27 -13.60 -17.40
C ASP A 202 3.99 -13.22 -15.93
N ASN A 203 3.34 -12.08 -15.69
CA ASN A 203 3.06 -11.60 -14.34
C ASN A 203 2.05 -12.46 -13.57
N SER A 204 1.21 -13.19 -14.27
CA SER A 204 0.29 -14.17 -13.68
C SER A 204 0.89 -15.58 -13.57
N PHE A 205 2.11 -15.77 -14.06
CA PHE A 205 2.76 -17.07 -14.15
C PHE A 205 1.91 -18.07 -14.96
N GLY A 206 1.37 -17.60 -16.07
CA GLY A 206 0.54 -18.36 -17.00
C GLY A 206 -0.92 -18.56 -16.63
N LYS A 207 -1.39 -17.99 -15.49
CA LYS A 207 -2.79 -18.09 -15.07
C LYS A 207 -3.73 -17.21 -15.90
N PHE A 208 -3.22 -16.13 -16.46
CA PHE A 208 -3.98 -15.17 -17.24
C PHE A 208 -3.35 -15.00 -18.62
N ASP A 209 -4.00 -15.53 -19.66
CA ASP A 209 -3.60 -15.42 -21.06
C ASP A 209 -4.68 -14.61 -21.82
N PRO A 210 -4.77 -13.27 -21.61
CA PRO A 210 -5.84 -12.45 -22.15
C PRO A 210 -5.81 -12.42 -23.68
N GLN A 211 -7.01 -12.37 -24.28
CA GLN A 211 -7.17 -12.15 -25.70
C GLN A 211 -8.07 -10.96 -25.93
N PHE A 212 -7.74 -10.15 -26.96
CA PHE A 212 -8.48 -8.94 -27.27
C PHE A 212 -8.86 -8.91 -28.73
N ASP A 213 -10.09 -8.49 -29.01
CA ASP A 213 -10.49 -8.12 -30.37
C ASP A 213 -10.14 -6.64 -30.59
N VAL A 214 -9.35 -6.36 -31.62
CA VAL A 214 -8.98 -5.00 -32.01
C VAL A 214 -9.87 -4.57 -33.16
N VAL A 215 -10.68 -3.54 -32.95
CA VAL A 215 -11.69 -3.05 -33.89
C VAL A 215 -11.42 -1.59 -34.25
N GLY A 216 -11.49 -1.26 -35.53
CA GLY A 216 -11.36 0.12 -36.02
C GLY A 216 -10.42 0.27 -37.21
N PRO A 217 -10.11 1.52 -37.62
CA PRO A 217 -10.44 2.80 -36.97
C PRO A 217 -11.93 3.14 -36.90
N VAL A 218 -12.43 3.38 -35.69
CA VAL A 218 -13.78 3.83 -35.41
C VAL A 218 -13.77 5.35 -35.45
N LYS A 219 -14.41 5.97 -36.48
CA LYS A 219 -14.41 7.41 -36.63
C LYS A 219 -15.48 8.05 -35.75
N VAL A 220 -15.07 9.12 -35.05
CA VAL A 220 -15.93 9.96 -34.22
C VAL A 220 -15.94 11.40 -34.75
N ASP A 221 -17.09 12.07 -34.67
CA ASP A 221 -17.24 13.47 -35.10
C ASP A 221 -16.84 14.44 -33.97
N TYR A 222 -15.60 14.31 -33.55
CA TYR A 222 -14.95 15.15 -32.52
C TYR A 222 -13.56 15.51 -32.98
N SER A 223 -13.08 16.72 -32.61
CA SER A 223 -11.71 17.18 -32.80
C SER A 223 -10.84 16.66 -31.65
N MET A 224 -9.57 16.33 -31.91
CA MET A 224 -8.61 16.01 -30.84
C MET A 224 -8.34 17.21 -29.91
N TYR A 225 -8.67 18.43 -30.33
CA TYR A 225 -8.61 19.65 -29.54
C TYR A 225 -9.96 19.99 -28.85
N ASP A 226 -10.89 19.07 -28.82
CA ASP A 226 -12.18 19.31 -28.17
C ASP A 226 -11.99 19.41 -26.65
N PRO A 227 -12.45 20.49 -25.99
CA PRO A 227 -12.37 20.62 -24.52
C PRO A 227 -13.03 19.45 -23.79
N GLN A 228 -13.96 18.75 -24.40
CA GLN A 228 -14.60 17.55 -23.82
C GLN A 228 -13.65 16.36 -23.78
N ALA A 229 -12.59 16.34 -24.57
CA ALA A 229 -11.56 15.32 -24.50
C ALA A 229 -10.76 15.37 -23.19
N VAL A 230 -10.72 16.53 -22.52
CA VAL A 230 -10.00 16.74 -21.25
C VAL A 230 -10.92 16.59 -20.03
N SER A 231 -12.08 17.25 -20.06
CA SER A 231 -12.99 17.32 -18.90
C SER A 231 -14.13 16.31 -18.95
N GLY A 232 -14.21 15.49 -19.98
CA GLY A 232 -15.29 14.52 -20.11
C GLY A 232 -15.31 13.77 -21.44
N VAL A 233 -14.35 12.90 -21.69
CA VAL A 233 -14.31 11.99 -22.87
C VAL A 233 -15.57 11.15 -23.05
N ARG A 234 -16.49 11.13 -22.06
CA ARG A 234 -17.72 10.32 -22.08
C ARG A 234 -18.56 10.45 -23.34
N PRO A 235 -18.83 11.66 -23.89
CA PRO A 235 -19.53 11.78 -25.17
C PRO A 235 -18.77 11.11 -26.31
N ILE A 236 -17.44 11.20 -26.31
CA ILE A 236 -16.57 10.59 -27.33
C ILE A 236 -16.57 9.07 -27.18
N VAL A 237 -16.50 8.56 -25.95
CA VAL A 237 -16.62 7.12 -25.62
C VAL A 237 -17.96 6.57 -26.11
N LEU A 238 -19.07 7.29 -25.85
CA LEU A 238 -20.39 6.89 -26.35
C LEU A 238 -20.44 6.88 -27.88
N ALA A 239 -19.85 7.89 -28.52
CA ALA A 239 -19.79 7.94 -29.98
C ALA A 239 -19.00 6.77 -30.55
N ALA A 240 -17.87 6.40 -29.92
CA ALA A 240 -17.05 5.26 -30.29
C ALA A 240 -17.82 3.92 -30.12
N TYR A 241 -18.53 3.73 -29.01
CA TYR A 241 -19.37 2.54 -28.82
C TYR A 241 -20.47 2.41 -29.86
N ASN A 242 -21.19 3.51 -30.13
CA ASN A 242 -22.23 3.53 -31.17
C ASN A 242 -21.66 3.24 -32.54
N ALA A 243 -20.52 3.80 -32.88
CA ALA A 243 -19.87 3.56 -34.16
C ALA A 243 -19.34 2.13 -34.28
N ALA A 244 -18.79 1.55 -33.22
CA ALA A 244 -18.37 0.15 -33.16
C ALA A 244 -19.59 -0.80 -33.38
N TYR A 245 -20.70 -0.53 -32.69
CA TYR A 245 -21.93 -1.30 -32.82
C TYR A 245 -22.53 -1.21 -34.23
N ASN A 246 -22.69 0.02 -34.76
CA ASN A 246 -23.42 0.24 -36.01
C ASN A 246 -22.61 -0.02 -37.27
N ASN A 247 -21.29 0.20 -37.25
CA ASN A 247 -20.46 0.17 -38.44
C ASN A 247 -19.49 -1.02 -38.51
N PHE A 248 -19.26 -1.72 -37.38
CA PHE A 248 -18.35 -2.86 -37.30
C PHE A 248 -19.00 -4.13 -36.75
N ASP A 249 -20.33 -4.10 -36.56
CA ASP A 249 -21.11 -5.23 -36.05
C ASP A 249 -20.55 -5.84 -34.77
N VAL A 250 -20.03 -4.99 -33.86
CA VAL A 250 -19.47 -5.46 -32.58
C VAL A 250 -20.61 -5.98 -31.70
N ASP A 251 -20.55 -7.24 -31.37
CA ASP A 251 -21.43 -7.89 -30.42
C ASP A 251 -20.82 -7.78 -29.00
N PHE A 252 -21.33 -6.82 -28.21
CA PHE A 252 -20.83 -6.55 -26.87
C PHE A 252 -21.04 -7.70 -25.88
N SER A 253 -21.99 -8.60 -26.13
CA SER A 253 -22.24 -9.74 -25.24
C SER A 253 -21.08 -10.75 -25.18
N LYS A 254 -20.19 -10.74 -26.19
CA LYS A 254 -18.98 -11.58 -26.20
C LYS A 254 -17.94 -11.21 -25.16
N TYR A 255 -18.05 -10.02 -24.59
CA TYR A 255 -17.09 -9.46 -23.63
C TYR A 255 -17.65 -9.42 -22.21
N ASP A 256 -18.78 -10.04 -21.95
CA ASP A 256 -19.34 -10.40 -20.63
C ASP A 256 -18.92 -11.85 -20.34
N CYS A 257 -17.67 -12.05 -19.95
CA CYS A 257 -17.05 -13.37 -19.87
C CYS A 257 -17.50 -14.17 -18.66
N ASP A 258 -18.00 -13.49 -17.61
CA ASP A 258 -18.51 -14.10 -16.39
C ASP A 258 -20.04 -14.15 -16.31
N ASN A 259 -20.74 -13.65 -17.35
CA ASN A 259 -22.18 -13.64 -17.50
C ASN A 259 -22.92 -12.88 -16.38
N ASP A 260 -22.35 -11.77 -15.91
CA ASP A 260 -22.99 -10.93 -14.90
C ASP A 260 -23.87 -9.82 -15.48
N GLY A 261 -23.93 -9.72 -16.82
CA GLY A 261 -24.69 -8.73 -17.56
C GLY A 261 -23.93 -7.43 -17.84
N TYR A 262 -22.62 -7.39 -17.53
CA TYR A 262 -21.74 -6.28 -17.79
C TYR A 262 -20.52 -6.71 -18.61
N VAL A 263 -20.13 -5.87 -19.58
CA VAL A 263 -18.87 -6.04 -20.31
C VAL A 263 -17.70 -5.88 -19.34
N ASP A 264 -16.82 -6.87 -19.28
CA ASP A 264 -15.70 -6.88 -18.32
C ASP A 264 -14.71 -5.74 -18.57
N MET A 265 -14.37 -5.49 -19.86
CA MET A 265 -13.35 -4.52 -20.23
C MET A 265 -13.50 -4.01 -21.66
N ILE A 266 -13.48 -2.71 -21.82
CA ILE A 266 -13.30 -2.03 -23.10
C ILE A 266 -12.09 -1.12 -23.01
N TYR A 267 -11.15 -1.24 -23.96
CA TYR A 267 -10.01 -0.35 -24.07
C TYR A 267 -10.15 0.54 -25.31
N LEU A 268 -9.91 1.85 -25.16
CA LEU A 268 -9.94 2.80 -26.30
C LEU A 268 -8.53 3.35 -26.54
N ILE A 269 -8.09 3.33 -27.78
CA ILE A 269 -6.86 4.00 -28.21
C ILE A 269 -7.25 5.14 -29.13
N PHE A 270 -7.05 6.36 -28.66
CA PHE A 270 -7.36 7.58 -29.43
C PHE A 270 -6.21 7.93 -30.35
N SER A 271 -6.51 8.34 -31.58
CA SER A 271 -5.52 8.84 -32.54
C SER A 271 -4.83 10.11 -32.03
N GLY A 272 -3.54 10.29 -32.36
CA GLY A 272 -2.73 11.43 -31.95
C GLY A 272 -2.04 11.26 -30.60
N ALA A 273 -1.73 12.37 -29.94
CA ALA A 273 -0.90 12.41 -28.72
C ALA A 273 -1.71 12.71 -27.46
N GLY A 274 -1.16 12.35 -26.30
CA GLY A 274 -1.78 12.53 -24.97
C GLY A 274 -1.34 13.82 -24.28
N ALA A 275 -2.20 14.33 -23.38
CA ALA A 275 -1.93 15.50 -22.53
C ALA A 275 -0.96 15.18 -21.37
N ASN A 276 -0.73 13.90 -21.07
CA ASN A 276 0.19 13.42 -20.04
C ASN A 276 1.67 13.67 -20.34
N PHE A 277 2.00 14.10 -21.56
CA PHE A 277 3.37 14.46 -21.95
C PHE A 277 3.64 15.96 -21.86
N ALA A 278 4.82 16.33 -21.38
CA ALA A 278 5.25 17.73 -21.33
C ALA A 278 5.24 18.37 -22.72
N GLY A 279 4.81 19.64 -22.78
CA GLY A 279 4.77 20.38 -24.06
C GLY A 279 3.49 20.19 -24.88
N ASN A 280 2.76 19.09 -24.70
CA ASN A 280 1.53 18.83 -25.43
C ASN A 280 0.37 19.75 -25.01
N ASP A 281 -0.62 19.89 -25.89
CA ASP A 281 -1.83 20.65 -25.61
C ASP A 281 -2.63 19.94 -24.52
N GLN A 282 -3.07 20.69 -23.52
CA GLN A 282 -3.82 20.14 -22.39
C GLN A 282 -5.28 19.82 -22.74
N ARG A 283 -5.73 20.11 -23.92
CA ARG A 283 -7.03 19.70 -24.48
C ARG A 283 -6.99 18.29 -25.06
N PHE A 284 -5.81 17.70 -25.26
CA PHE A 284 -5.69 16.30 -25.68
C PHE A 284 -6.23 15.36 -24.59
N VAL A 285 -6.56 14.14 -24.99
CA VAL A 285 -6.97 13.10 -24.04
C VAL A 285 -5.81 12.81 -23.08
N TRP A 286 -6.09 12.82 -21.78
CA TRP A 286 -5.22 12.23 -20.79
C TRP A 286 -5.58 10.75 -20.65
N PRO A 287 -4.64 9.79 -20.74
CA PRO A 287 -4.91 8.37 -20.51
C PRO A 287 -5.50 8.14 -19.14
N HIS A 288 -6.57 7.32 -19.07
CA HIS A 288 -7.27 7.06 -17.82
C HIS A 288 -8.16 5.81 -17.90
N ALA A 289 -8.52 5.26 -16.73
CA ALA A 289 -9.58 4.27 -16.58
C ALA A 289 -10.83 4.91 -15.94
N SER A 290 -12.01 4.54 -16.41
CA SER A 290 -13.27 5.09 -15.94
C SER A 290 -14.43 4.13 -16.22
N SER A 291 -15.68 4.59 -16.08
CA SER A 291 -16.84 3.79 -16.47
C SER A 291 -17.86 4.59 -17.27
N TYR A 292 -18.50 3.93 -18.23
CA TYR A 292 -19.64 4.47 -18.97
C TYR A 292 -20.67 3.37 -19.21
N SER A 293 -21.87 3.54 -18.67
CA SER A 293 -22.91 2.53 -18.78
C SER A 293 -23.85 2.81 -19.96
N LYS A 294 -23.90 1.89 -20.90
CA LYS A 294 -24.83 1.87 -22.04
C LYS A 294 -25.19 0.43 -22.37
N LYS A 295 -26.46 0.17 -22.69
CA LYS A 295 -26.92 -1.17 -23.02
C LYS A 295 -26.76 -1.47 -24.51
N PHE A 296 -26.08 -2.58 -24.85
CA PHE A 296 -25.96 -3.19 -26.17
C PHE A 296 -26.15 -4.70 -26.06
N ASP A 297 -26.78 -5.35 -27.00
CA ASP A 297 -26.91 -6.83 -27.12
C ASP A 297 -27.37 -7.54 -25.82
N GLY A 298 -28.11 -6.84 -24.97
CA GLY A 298 -28.58 -7.40 -23.69
C GLY A 298 -27.69 -7.12 -22.48
N VAL A 299 -26.42 -6.77 -22.68
CA VAL A 299 -25.43 -6.45 -21.65
C VAL A 299 -25.20 -4.93 -21.52
N TYR A 300 -24.64 -4.51 -20.40
CA TYR A 300 -24.25 -3.11 -20.17
C TYR A 300 -22.74 -2.96 -20.35
N THR A 301 -22.29 -1.93 -21.07
CA THR A 301 -20.92 -1.45 -20.92
C THR A 301 -20.73 -0.94 -19.50
N SER A 302 -19.53 -1.06 -18.95
CA SER A 302 -19.24 -0.65 -17.59
C SER A 302 -17.87 0.04 -17.56
N ARG A 303 -16.84 -0.67 -17.19
CA ARG A 303 -15.48 -0.15 -17.12
C ARG A 303 -14.89 0.03 -18.49
N TYR A 304 -14.16 1.13 -18.68
CA TYR A 304 -13.27 1.31 -19.81
C TYR A 304 -11.95 1.89 -19.34
N ALA A 305 -10.92 1.68 -20.15
CA ALA A 305 -9.67 2.38 -20.02
C ALA A 305 -9.27 2.97 -21.37
N CYS A 306 -8.41 3.97 -21.38
CA CYS A 306 -7.98 4.57 -22.63
C CYS A 306 -6.52 5.06 -22.60
N SER A 307 -5.94 5.12 -23.79
CA SER A 307 -4.64 5.74 -24.04
C SER A 307 -4.68 6.46 -25.39
N THR A 308 -3.53 7.01 -25.80
CA THR A 308 -3.36 7.66 -27.10
C THR A 308 -2.34 6.92 -27.95
N GLU A 309 -2.39 7.17 -29.27
CA GLU A 309 -1.54 6.52 -30.23
C GLU A 309 -0.05 6.83 -30.03
N LEU A 310 0.27 8.11 -29.70
CA LEU A 310 1.63 8.64 -29.81
C LEU A 310 2.25 8.91 -28.44
N TYR A 311 3.50 8.47 -28.28
CA TYR A 311 4.37 8.80 -27.17
C TYR A 311 5.04 10.17 -27.40
N GLY A 312 4.86 11.10 -26.47
CA GLY A 312 5.49 12.42 -26.54
C GLY A 312 4.83 13.37 -27.53
N ALA A 313 5.63 14.18 -28.18
CA ALA A 313 5.16 15.23 -29.09
C ALA A 313 4.56 14.65 -30.37
N PRO A 314 3.43 15.21 -30.87
CA PRO A 314 2.72 14.68 -32.04
C PRO A 314 3.58 14.64 -33.32
N GLU A 315 4.48 15.60 -33.48
CA GLU A 315 5.37 15.70 -34.65
C GLU A 315 6.39 14.58 -34.77
N ASN A 316 6.73 13.94 -33.63
CA ASN A 316 7.68 12.82 -33.59
C ASN A 316 7.09 11.53 -34.16
N LYS A 317 5.77 11.41 -34.21
CA LYS A 317 5.03 10.23 -34.69
C LYS A 317 5.56 8.91 -34.10
N LEU A 318 6.02 8.98 -32.85
CA LEU A 318 6.50 7.83 -32.13
C LEU A 318 5.30 7.10 -31.52
N ILE A 319 5.05 5.88 -31.94
CA ILE A 319 3.96 5.07 -31.39
C ILE A 319 4.23 4.79 -29.90
N ASP A 320 3.22 4.98 -29.07
CA ASP A 320 3.28 4.69 -27.64
C ASP A 320 3.50 3.19 -27.39
N GLY A 321 4.10 2.89 -26.24
CA GLY A 321 4.33 1.51 -25.81
C GLY A 321 3.07 0.88 -25.21
N ILE A 322 3.28 -0.26 -24.56
CA ILE A 322 2.21 -1.01 -23.89
C ILE A 322 2.03 -0.61 -22.42
N GLY A 323 2.94 0.21 -21.86
CA GLY A 323 2.99 0.48 -20.43
C GLY A 323 1.74 1.21 -19.92
N THR A 324 1.25 2.21 -20.67
CA THR A 324 -0.02 2.88 -20.36
C THR A 324 -1.19 1.88 -20.40
N ILE A 325 -1.21 1.00 -21.41
CA ILE A 325 -2.26 -0.05 -21.52
C ILE A 325 -2.20 -0.99 -20.33
N CYS A 326 -1.00 -1.43 -19.93
CA CYS A 326 -0.83 -2.33 -18.79
C CYS A 326 -1.24 -1.67 -17.47
N HIS A 327 -0.92 -0.38 -17.27
CA HIS A 327 -1.32 0.39 -16.09
C HIS A 327 -2.85 0.50 -16.02
N GLU A 328 -3.47 1.08 -17.05
CA GLU A 328 -4.90 1.34 -17.06
C GLU A 328 -5.75 0.06 -17.02
N PHE A 329 -5.29 -1.01 -17.69
CA PHE A 329 -5.96 -2.29 -17.59
C PHE A 329 -5.84 -2.92 -16.20
N SER A 330 -4.76 -2.67 -15.49
CA SER A 330 -4.57 -3.17 -14.12
C SER A 330 -5.61 -2.62 -13.14
N HIS A 331 -6.12 -1.40 -13.37
CA HIS A 331 -7.26 -0.87 -12.61
C HIS A 331 -8.51 -1.73 -12.80
N CYS A 332 -8.75 -2.25 -14.00
CA CYS A 332 -9.85 -3.17 -14.25
C CYS A 332 -9.68 -4.50 -13.49
N LEU A 333 -8.45 -4.90 -13.19
CA LEU A 333 -8.14 -6.05 -12.32
C LEU A 333 -8.21 -5.72 -10.81
N GLY A 334 -8.55 -4.49 -10.44
CA GLY A 334 -8.76 -4.05 -9.06
C GLY A 334 -7.52 -3.48 -8.37
N LEU A 335 -6.48 -3.08 -9.10
CA LEU A 335 -5.31 -2.40 -8.53
C LEU A 335 -5.56 -0.89 -8.40
N ALA A 336 -5.09 -0.30 -7.31
CA ALA A 336 -5.11 1.15 -7.08
C ALA A 336 -3.86 1.80 -7.68
N ASP A 337 -3.92 3.13 -7.88
CA ASP A 337 -2.71 3.91 -8.11
C ASP A 337 -1.81 3.89 -6.89
N GLU A 338 -0.51 3.68 -7.12
CA GLU A 338 0.50 3.61 -6.07
C GLU A 338 1.38 4.86 -6.02
N TYR A 339 1.09 5.86 -6.85
CA TYR A 339 1.66 7.21 -6.72
C TYR A 339 0.80 8.08 -5.79
N ASP A 340 1.30 9.26 -5.46
CA ASP A 340 0.61 10.25 -4.65
C ASP A 340 -0.44 10.98 -5.51
N THR A 341 -1.70 10.63 -5.36
CA THR A 341 -2.79 11.16 -6.19
C THR A 341 -3.27 12.55 -5.77
N ASP A 342 -2.86 13.08 -4.62
CA ASP A 342 -3.20 14.45 -4.20
C ASP A 342 -1.96 15.39 -4.11
N TYR A 343 -0.78 14.86 -4.41
CA TYR A 343 0.51 15.55 -4.48
C TYR A 343 0.89 16.27 -3.18
N ASP A 344 0.47 17.52 -2.99
CA ASP A 344 0.83 18.34 -1.81
C ASP A 344 -0.37 18.51 -0.85
N GLY A 345 -1.51 17.90 -1.18
CA GLY A 345 -2.78 18.16 -0.51
C GLY A 345 -2.87 17.63 0.92
N SER A 346 -2.33 16.46 1.22
CA SER A 346 -2.43 15.79 2.54
C SER A 346 -1.18 15.89 3.40
N GLY A 347 -0.44 16.97 3.27
CA GLY A 347 0.72 17.25 4.13
C GLY A 347 2.07 17.12 3.44
N GLY A 348 2.11 17.23 2.12
CA GLY A 348 3.27 17.21 1.26
C GLY A 348 3.40 15.89 0.48
N GLN A 349 4.33 15.87 -0.47
CA GLN A 349 4.53 14.73 -1.36
C GLN A 349 5.01 13.48 -0.61
N SER A 350 4.35 12.37 -0.89
CA SER A 350 4.72 11.06 -0.37
C SER A 350 5.87 10.43 -1.15
N LEU A 351 6.69 9.63 -0.46
CA LEU A 351 7.67 8.76 -1.08
C LEU A 351 6.99 7.46 -1.53
N THR A 352 6.61 7.42 -2.80
CA THR A 352 5.87 6.31 -3.40
C THR A 352 6.80 5.25 -4.02
N PRO A 353 6.31 4.07 -4.43
CA PRO A 353 7.11 3.07 -5.14
C PRO A 353 7.72 3.56 -6.46
N ASN A 354 7.13 4.56 -7.12
CA ASN A 354 7.58 5.20 -8.36
C ASN A 354 7.95 4.18 -9.46
N GLY A 355 9.19 4.16 -9.95
CA GLY A 355 9.64 3.25 -11.02
C GLY A 355 9.64 1.75 -10.63
N TRP A 356 9.50 1.42 -9.35
CA TRP A 356 9.38 0.05 -8.88
C TRP A 356 7.98 -0.55 -9.08
N SER A 357 7.02 0.24 -9.54
CA SER A 357 5.63 -0.18 -9.73
C SER A 357 5.06 0.29 -11.07
N VAL A 358 4.37 -0.63 -11.77
CA VAL A 358 3.58 -0.30 -12.96
C VAL A 358 2.39 0.58 -12.63
N MET A 359 1.85 0.51 -11.41
CA MET A 359 0.77 1.39 -10.90
C MET A 359 1.30 2.75 -10.43
N SER A 360 2.51 3.12 -10.85
CA SER A 360 3.17 4.40 -10.63
C SER A 360 4.06 4.72 -11.84
N GLY A 361 5.26 5.27 -11.65
CA GLY A 361 6.17 5.66 -12.73
C GLY A 361 6.76 4.52 -13.58
N GLY A 362 6.67 3.27 -13.10
CA GLY A 362 7.26 2.09 -13.77
C GLY A 362 6.60 1.68 -15.09
N SER A 363 5.43 2.23 -15.41
CA SER A 363 4.76 2.04 -16.71
C SER A 363 5.52 2.70 -17.87
N TYR A 364 6.31 3.74 -17.61
CA TYR A 364 6.97 4.56 -18.63
C TYR A 364 8.36 4.10 -19.07
N PHE A 365 8.89 3.02 -18.50
CA PHE A 365 10.22 2.56 -18.88
C PHE A 365 10.35 2.18 -20.35
N ASN A 366 11.51 2.50 -20.93
CA ASN A 366 11.82 2.26 -22.33
C ASN A 366 10.73 2.82 -23.29
N TYR A 367 10.30 4.06 -23.08
CA TYR A 367 9.20 4.68 -23.83
C TYR A 367 7.90 3.87 -23.74
N ALA A 368 7.56 3.44 -22.52
CA ALA A 368 6.43 2.56 -22.21
C ALA A 368 6.45 1.17 -22.89
N ARG A 369 7.58 0.72 -23.44
CA ARG A 369 7.71 -0.58 -24.15
C ARG A 369 8.18 -1.71 -23.25
N THR A 370 8.65 -1.37 -22.04
CA THR A 370 9.09 -2.29 -21.01
C THR A 370 8.52 -1.85 -19.68
N PRO A 371 7.18 -1.90 -19.48
CA PRO A 371 6.61 -1.62 -18.16
C PRO A 371 7.18 -2.60 -17.13
N VAL A 372 7.43 -2.12 -15.92
CA VAL A 372 7.95 -2.97 -14.85
C VAL A 372 6.97 -4.09 -14.49
N GLY A 373 7.48 -5.26 -14.14
CA GLY A 373 6.65 -6.40 -13.74
C GLY A 373 5.89 -6.14 -12.43
N TYR A 374 4.78 -6.83 -12.25
CA TYR A 374 3.95 -6.74 -11.04
C TYR A 374 4.76 -7.07 -9.78
N SER A 375 4.57 -6.27 -8.75
CA SER A 375 5.03 -6.57 -7.39
C SER A 375 4.30 -7.79 -6.82
N LEU A 376 4.84 -8.39 -5.76
CA LEU A 376 4.17 -9.46 -5.02
C LEU A 376 2.78 -9.04 -4.54
N PHE A 377 2.64 -7.78 -4.10
CA PHE A 377 1.35 -7.22 -3.70
C PHE A 377 0.36 -7.21 -4.87
N GLN A 378 0.75 -6.70 -6.03
CA GLN A 378 -0.09 -6.65 -7.23
C GLN A 378 -0.47 -8.06 -7.70
N ARG A 379 0.48 -9.01 -7.72
CA ARG A 379 0.20 -10.42 -8.02
C ARG A 379 -0.74 -11.05 -7.00
N TYR A 380 -0.59 -10.70 -5.72
CA TYR A 380 -1.46 -11.19 -4.65
C TYR A 380 -2.87 -10.64 -4.78
N GLN A 381 -3.03 -9.35 -5.05
CA GLN A 381 -4.34 -8.71 -5.25
C GLN A 381 -5.06 -9.25 -6.48
N ALA A 382 -4.37 -9.38 -7.60
CA ALA A 382 -4.92 -9.98 -8.82
C ALA A 382 -5.18 -11.49 -8.72
N GLY A 383 -4.78 -12.16 -7.63
CA GLY A 383 -4.94 -13.61 -7.45
C GLY A 383 -3.89 -14.46 -8.17
N PHE A 384 -2.81 -13.85 -8.65
CA PHE A 384 -1.77 -14.55 -9.39
C PHE A 384 -0.76 -15.25 -8.48
N ALA A 385 -0.50 -14.73 -7.29
CA ALA A 385 0.40 -15.31 -6.30
C ALA A 385 -0.19 -15.31 -4.90
N VAL A 386 0.37 -16.13 -4.01
CA VAL A 386 0.05 -16.14 -2.57
C VAL A 386 1.37 -16.05 -1.80
N PRO A 387 1.61 -14.98 -1.02
CA PRO A 387 2.81 -14.86 -0.21
C PRO A 387 2.87 -15.94 0.87
N THR A 388 4.06 -16.49 1.13
CA THR A 388 4.30 -17.43 2.23
C THR A 388 4.53 -16.64 3.52
N VAL A 389 3.79 -16.94 4.57
CA VAL A 389 3.97 -16.28 5.87
C VAL A 389 5.22 -16.85 6.56
N ILE A 390 6.10 -15.97 7.05
CA ILE A 390 7.20 -16.37 7.93
C ILE A 390 6.66 -16.50 9.35
N GLU A 391 6.61 -17.73 9.85
CA GLU A 391 6.10 -18.05 11.18
C GLU A 391 7.20 -18.54 12.15
N ASN A 392 8.37 -18.89 11.62
CA ASN A 392 9.45 -19.46 12.39
C ASN A 392 10.75 -18.69 12.19
N ALA A 393 11.58 -18.64 13.24
CA ALA A 393 12.94 -18.15 13.12
C ALA A 393 13.78 -19.15 12.29
N GLY A 394 14.73 -18.64 11.51
CA GLY A 394 15.61 -19.47 10.71
C GLY A 394 16.16 -18.76 9.48
N GLU A 395 16.93 -19.51 8.71
CA GLU A 395 17.46 -19.07 7.41
C GLU A 395 16.41 -19.27 6.32
N TYR A 396 16.25 -18.25 5.49
CA TYR A 396 15.33 -18.23 4.35
C TYR A 396 16.04 -17.89 3.06
N THR A 397 15.50 -18.41 1.97
CA THR A 397 15.95 -18.08 0.61
C THR A 397 14.80 -17.46 -0.16
N LEU A 398 15.08 -16.41 -0.93
CA LEU A 398 14.09 -15.70 -1.73
C LEU A 398 14.59 -15.61 -3.17
N GLU A 399 14.09 -16.50 -4.01
CA GLU A 399 14.34 -16.53 -5.45
C GLU A 399 13.69 -15.31 -6.13
N SER A 400 14.13 -15.02 -7.37
CA SER A 400 13.50 -13.97 -8.16
C SER A 400 11.99 -14.22 -8.31
N ILE A 401 11.19 -13.17 -8.11
CA ILE A 401 9.73 -13.25 -8.27
C ILE A 401 9.31 -13.66 -9.69
N ASP A 402 10.12 -13.32 -10.70
CA ASP A 402 9.87 -13.69 -12.09
C ASP A 402 10.21 -15.16 -12.40
N ALA A 403 11.05 -15.79 -11.58
CA ALA A 403 11.42 -17.19 -11.74
C ALA A 403 10.44 -18.14 -11.02
N THR A 404 9.91 -17.73 -9.87
CA THR A 404 9.16 -18.65 -8.99
C THR A 404 7.75 -18.18 -8.65
N ASN A 405 7.41 -16.91 -8.93
CA ASN A 405 6.13 -16.29 -8.54
C ASN A 405 5.85 -16.37 -7.02
N THR A 406 6.92 -16.33 -6.22
CA THR A 406 6.85 -16.47 -4.76
C THR A 406 7.44 -15.27 -4.06
N GLY A 407 7.09 -15.11 -2.79
CA GLY A 407 7.64 -14.15 -1.88
C GLY A 407 7.12 -14.39 -0.48
N TYR A 408 7.61 -13.62 0.48
CA TYR A 408 7.26 -13.80 1.88
C TYR A 408 6.38 -12.67 2.41
N ARG A 409 5.64 -12.99 3.46
CA ARG A 409 4.87 -12.06 4.26
C ARG A 409 5.32 -12.12 5.71
N LEU A 410 5.59 -10.96 6.31
CA LEU A 410 5.76 -10.80 7.74
C LEU A 410 4.49 -10.19 8.31
N ASN A 411 3.84 -10.89 9.21
CA ASN A 411 2.72 -10.32 9.97
C ASN A 411 3.25 -9.33 11.00
N THR A 412 2.41 -8.38 11.39
CA THR A 412 2.72 -7.41 12.43
C THR A 412 1.75 -7.57 13.61
N PRO A 413 2.03 -6.98 14.77
CA PRO A 413 1.07 -6.92 15.87
C PRO A 413 -0.25 -6.23 15.51
N THR A 414 -0.23 -5.32 14.52
CA THR A 414 -1.46 -4.68 14.01
C THR A 414 -2.11 -5.58 12.98
N LYS A 415 -3.29 -6.10 13.29
CA LYS A 415 -4.06 -6.93 12.37
C LYS A 415 -4.33 -6.18 11.07
N LYS A 416 -4.10 -6.82 9.92
CA LYS A 416 -4.22 -6.27 8.57
C LYS A 416 -3.12 -5.26 8.17
N GLU A 417 -2.10 -5.03 8.99
CA GLU A 417 -0.86 -4.39 8.58
C GLU A 417 0.23 -5.46 8.51
N TYR A 418 1.02 -5.50 7.44
CA TYR A 418 2.02 -6.53 7.20
C TYR A 418 3.10 -6.06 6.23
N PHE A 419 4.22 -6.78 6.18
CA PHE A 419 5.26 -6.54 5.19
C PHE A 419 5.28 -7.66 4.15
N LEU A 420 5.61 -7.31 2.91
CA LEU A 420 5.85 -8.24 1.82
C LEU A 420 7.30 -8.12 1.37
N LEU A 421 7.93 -9.28 1.15
CA LEU A 421 9.30 -9.42 0.70
C LEU A 421 9.30 -10.07 -0.67
N GLU A 422 9.95 -9.43 -1.65
CA GLU A 422 10.14 -9.97 -3.00
C GLU A 422 11.56 -9.72 -3.49
N ASN A 423 12.10 -10.61 -4.32
CA ASN A 423 13.41 -10.42 -4.95
C ASN A 423 13.21 -9.98 -6.40
N ARG A 424 13.70 -8.79 -6.73
CA ARG A 424 13.70 -8.22 -8.08
C ARG A 424 15.05 -8.39 -8.75
N ARG A 425 15.03 -8.91 -10.00
CA ARG A 425 16.21 -9.03 -10.85
C ARG A 425 16.00 -8.22 -12.13
N LYS A 426 17.06 -7.65 -12.68
CA LYS A 426 17.02 -6.86 -13.93
C LYS A 426 16.87 -7.76 -15.15
N THR A 427 15.80 -8.52 -15.20
CA THR A 427 15.47 -9.47 -16.27
C THR A 427 14.12 -9.12 -16.90
N LYS A 428 13.98 -9.37 -18.19
CA LYS A 428 12.72 -9.21 -18.96
C LYS A 428 12.02 -7.88 -18.64
N TRP A 429 10.84 -7.90 -18.01
CA TRP A 429 10.05 -6.71 -17.65
C TRP A 429 10.75 -5.82 -16.61
N ASN A 430 11.58 -6.40 -15.78
CA ASN A 430 12.35 -5.69 -14.76
C ASN A 430 13.73 -5.21 -15.25
N SER A 431 14.09 -5.41 -16.52
CA SER A 431 15.40 -5.01 -17.07
C SER A 431 15.73 -3.52 -16.90
N PRO A 432 14.78 -2.55 -16.93
CA PRO A 432 15.10 -1.14 -16.75
C PRO A 432 15.17 -0.68 -15.29
N LEU A 433 14.90 -1.55 -14.31
CA LEU A 433 14.94 -1.17 -12.89
C LEU A 433 16.31 -0.57 -12.50
N PRO A 434 16.33 0.37 -11.56
CA PRO A 434 17.58 1.02 -11.14
C PRO A 434 18.52 0.07 -10.37
N GLY A 435 17.99 -0.97 -9.72
CA GLY A 435 18.74 -1.91 -8.89
C GLY A 435 18.13 -3.30 -8.85
N GLU A 436 18.80 -4.19 -8.13
CA GLU A 436 18.41 -5.59 -7.91
C GLU A 436 18.53 -5.94 -6.43
N GLY A 437 17.73 -6.89 -5.96
CA GLY A 437 17.74 -7.38 -4.59
C GLY A 437 16.36 -7.53 -4.00
N MET A 438 16.30 -7.63 -2.66
CA MET A 438 15.06 -7.76 -1.94
C MET A 438 14.40 -6.39 -1.75
N LEU A 439 13.16 -6.27 -2.20
CA LEU A 439 12.28 -5.16 -1.86
C LEU A 439 11.37 -5.55 -0.70
N ILE A 440 11.14 -4.61 0.19
CA ILE A 440 10.25 -4.75 1.34
C ILE A 440 9.15 -3.71 1.22
N PHE A 441 7.90 -4.17 1.11
CA PHE A 441 6.74 -3.30 1.06
C PHE A 441 5.95 -3.42 2.36
N ARG A 442 5.61 -2.29 2.97
CA ARG A 442 4.58 -2.22 4.01
C ARG A 442 3.22 -2.10 3.35
N VAL A 443 2.28 -2.92 3.78
CA VAL A 443 0.88 -2.89 3.35
C VAL A 443 0.01 -2.67 4.57
N ASP A 444 -0.77 -1.59 4.56
CA ASP A 444 -1.78 -1.32 5.58
C ASP A 444 -3.19 -1.43 4.98
N SER A 445 -3.94 -2.39 5.46
CA SER A 445 -5.35 -2.60 5.11
C SER A 445 -6.28 -2.48 6.32
N THR A 446 -5.83 -1.80 7.36
CA THR A 446 -6.63 -1.52 8.57
C THR A 446 -7.85 -0.65 8.24
N SER A 447 -7.69 0.31 7.32
CA SER A 447 -8.78 1.07 6.72
C SER A 447 -8.95 0.71 5.24
N THR A 448 -10.18 0.47 4.81
CA THR A 448 -10.49 0.23 3.39
C THR A 448 -10.74 1.52 2.62
N THR A 449 -10.98 2.64 3.31
CA THR A 449 -11.34 3.93 2.69
C THR A 449 -10.26 4.47 1.74
N PRO A 450 -8.96 4.51 2.10
CA PRO A 450 -7.94 4.97 1.18
C PRO A 450 -7.81 4.10 -0.07
N TRP A 451 -7.95 2.79 0.07
CA TRP A 451 -7.98 1.85 -1.05
C TRP A 451 -9.17 2.07 -1.96
N TYR A 452 -10.34 2.29 -1.37
CA TYR A 452 -11.57 2.58 -2.11
C TYR A 452 -11.50 3.94 -2.83
N ASN A 453 -10.93 4.94 -2.20
CA ASN A 453 -10.86 6.31 -2.72
C ASN A 453 -9.62 6.56 -3.59
N ASN A 454 -8.79 5.55 -3.86
CA ASN A 454 -7.53 5.69 -4.59
C ASN A 454 -6.55 6.74 -3.99
N THR A 455 -6.50 6.79 -2.64
CA THR A 455 -5.69 7.76 -1.89
C THR A 455 -4.68 7.06 -0.97
N ILE A 456 -4.20 5.87 -1.37
CA ILE A 456 -3.38 5.01 -0.50
C ILE A 456 -2.03 5.63 -0.14
N ASN A 457 -1.50 6.50 -0.99
CA ASN A 457 -0.18 7.10 -0.83
C ASN A 457 -0.21 8.65 -0.84
N CYS A 458 -1.33 9.26 -0.43
CA CYS A 458 -1.47 10.72 -0.37
C CYS A 458 -0.87 11.35 0.88
N ASN A 459 -0.77 10.62 1.97
CA ASN A 459 -0.27 11.17 3.22
C ASN A 459 1.16 10.66 3.51
N PRO A 460 2.20 11.53 3.41
CA PRO A 460 3.60 11.11 3.61
C PRO A 460 3.89 10.61 5.03
N LYS A 461 2.99 10.85 5.99
CA LYS A 461 3.10 10.35 7.35
C LYS A 461 2.39 9.02 7.57
N HIS A 462 1.64 8.53 6.59
CA HIS A 462 0.92 7.27 6.66
C HIS A 462 0.55 6.80 5.24
N ASN A 463 1.49 6.19 4.54
CA ASN A 463 1.23 5.51 3.27
C ASN A 463 0.63 4.12 3.54
N TYR A 464 -0.44 3.78 2.82
CA TYR A 464 -1.07 2.45 2.94
C TYR A 464 -0.36 1.38 2.10
N TYR A 465 0.50 1.81 1.17
CA TYR A 465 1.42 0.95 0.42
C TYR A 465 2.77 1.64 0.25
N GLU A 466 3.73 1.24 1.05
CA GLU A 466 5.04 1.90 1.15
C GLU A 466 6.18 0.96 0.76
N LEU A 467 7.08 1.40 -0.10
CA LEU A 467 8.37 0.74 -0.34
C LEU A 467 9.38 1.20 0.72
N LEU A 468 9.83 0.29 1.58
CA LEU A 468 10.92 0.53 2.52
C LEU A 468 12.26 0.44 1.77
N ARG A 469 12.83 1.59 1.46
CA ARG A 469 14.12 1.67 0.75
C ARG A 469 15.28 1.49 1.72
N ALA A 470 16.20 0.56 1.43
CA ALA A 470 17.41 0.33 2.23
C ALA A 470 18.27 1.61 2.31
N SER A 471 18.31 2.39 1.23
CA SER A 471 18.95 3.71 1.18
C SER A 471 18.12 4.66 0.33
N VAL A 472 17.94 5.88 0.81
CA VAL A 472 17.15 6.90 0.12
C VAL A 472 18.06 7.89 -0.57
N LYS A 473 17.95 7.99 -1.90
CA LYS A 473 18.72 8.95 -2.71
C LYS A 473 17.86 10.15 -3.09
N LYS A 474 18.47 11.34 -3.08
CA LYS A 474 17.83 12.58 -3.51
C LYS A 474 18.64 13.28 -4.60
N TYR A 475 17.90 13.86 -5.56
CA TYR A 475 18.46 14.72 -6.59
C TYR A 475 17.68 16.06 -6.61
N TYR A 476 18.37 17.16 -6.42
CA TYR A 476 17.76 18.49 -6.22
C TYR A 476 16.65 18.51 -5.14
N GLY A 477 16.84 17.71 -4.07
CA GLY A 477 15.87 17.62 -2.97
C GLY A 477 14.70 16.65 -3.19
N GLN A 478 14.49 16.18 -4.41
CA GLN A 478 13.47 15.19 -4.75
C GLN A 478 14.02 13.76 -4.60
N TYR A 479 13.19 12.85 -4.15
CA TYR A 479 13.51 11.43 -4.08
C TYR A 479 13.65 10.86 -5.50
N ILE A 480 14.67 10.03 -5.70
CA ILE A 480 14.87 9.29 -6.94
C ILE A 480 15.09 7.82 -6.63
N ASP A 481 14.56 6.95 -7.48
CA ASP A 481 14.83 5.53 -7.40
C ASP A 481 16.30 5.25 -7.70
N SER A 482 16.88 4.28 -6.98
CA SER A 482 18.30 3.98 -7.08
C SER A 482 18.59 2.50 -6.87
N ASP A 483 19.81 2.10 -7.21
CA ASP A 483 20.37 0.77 -6.94
C ASP A 483 20.61 0.50 -5.42
N GLY A 484 20.48 1.53 -4.60
CA GLY A 484 20.50 1.44 -3.13
C GLY A 484 19.14 1.19 -2.48
N ASP A 485 18.02 1.22 -3.23
CA ASP A 485 16.70 0.99 -2.66
C ASP A 485 16.48 -0.46 -2.18
N PRO A 486 16.94 -1.51 -2.91
CA PRO A 486 16.81 -2.90 -2.45
C PRO A 486 17.76 -3.24 -1.30
N PHE A 487 17.46 -4.32 -0.60
CA PHE A 487 18.35 -4.97 0.37
C PHE A 487 19.05 -6.17 -0.29
N PRO A 488 20.38 -6.37 -0.09
CA PRO A 488 21.33 -5.42 0.49
C PRO A 488 21.60 -4.24 -0.43
N GLY A 489 21.29 -4.32 -1.74
CA GLY A 489 21.50 -3.33 -2.77
C GLY A 489 22.93 -2.77 -2.83
N SER A 490 23.14 -1.68 -3.58
CA SER A 490 24.44 -1.02 -3.63
C SER A 490 24.82 -0.33 -2.31
N ALA A 491 23.86 -0.10 -1.41
CA ALA A 491 24.07 0.45 -0.09
C ALA A 491 24.64 -0.57 0.92
N GLY A 492 24.57 -1.87 0.61
CA GLY A 492 25.10 -2.93 1.46
C GLY A 492 24.38 -3.09 2.80
N ILE A 493 23.09 -2.79 2.86
CA ILE A 493 22.30 -2.87 4.09
C ILE A 493 21.82 -4.31 4.29
N THR A 494 22.35 -4.99 5.30
CA THR A 494 22.16 -6.41 5.54
C THR A 494 21.20 -6.77 6.65
N ALA A 495 20.54 -5.78 7.26
CA ALA A 495 19.59 -6.00 8.34
C ALA A 495 18.50 -4.93 8.37
N ILE A 496 17.32 -5.33 8.86
CA ILE A 496 16.20 -4.43 9.17
C ILE A 496 15.43 -4.95 10.38
N ASP A 497 15.17 -4.07 11.34
CA ASP A 497 14.48 -4.36 12.58
C ASP A 497 13.61 -3.17 13.03
N ASN A 498 13.22 -3.14 14.30
CA ASN A 498 12.43 -2.05 14.87
C ASN A 498 13.23 -0.74 15.08
N TYR A 499 14.56 -0.78 15.04
CA TYR A 499 15.45 0.33 15.43
C TYR A 499 16.31 0.84 14.28
N THR A 500 16.28 0.17 13.14
CA THR A 500 16.94 0.61 11.91
C THR A 500 16.17 1.74 11.22
N THR A 501 16.76 2.33 10.20
CA THR A 501 16.10 3.28 9.28
C THR A 501 16.36 2.83 7.85
N PRO A 502 15.33 2.32 7.12
CA PRO A 502 13.94 2.13 7.55
C PRO A 502 13.79 1.06 8.65
N ASN A 503 12.58 0.91 9.21
CA ASN A 503 12.30 -0.04 10.29
C ASN A 503 11.03 -0.86 10.02
N LEU A 504 10.86 -1.92 10.82
CA LEU A 504 9.71 -2.84 10.75
C LEU A 504 8.59 -2.51 11.76
N LYS A 505 8.58 -1.33 12.39
CA LYS A 505 7.46 -0.92 13.26
C LYS A 505 6.20 -0.72 12.44
N THR A 506 5.05 -0.92 13.06
CA THR A 506 3.76 -0.54 12.50
C THR A 506 3.62 0.98 12.41
N TRP A 507 2.64 1.50 11.68
CA TRP A 507 2.33 2.93 11.65
C TRP A 507 1.94 3.49 13.02
N SER A 508 1.33 2.67 13.88
CA SER A 508 1.07 3.04 15.29
C SER A 508 2.33 3.01 16.16
N GLY A 509 3.47 2.58 15.62
CA GLY A 509 4.76 2.51 16.30
C GLY A 509 4.98 1.24 17.11
N LEU A 510 4.10 0.23 17.00
CA LEU A 510 4.29 -1.06 17.65
C LEU A 510 5.51 -1.78 17.06
N GLU A 511 6.30 -2.38 17.92
CA GLU A 511 7.44 -3.19 17.53
C GLU A 511 6.98 -4.50 16.90
N ASN A 512 7.55 -4.85 15.77
CA ASN A 512 7.36 -6.16 15.16
C ASN A 512 8.16 -7.21 15.93
N GLU A 513 7.62 -8.41 16.04
CA GLU A 513 8.33 -9.54 16.64
C GLU A 513 9.40 -10.10 15.73
N ILE A 514 9.29 -9.84 14.42
CA ILE A 514 10.22 -10.35 13.40
C ILE A 514 11.22 -9.26 13.02
N SER A 515 12.49 -9.62 12.98
CA SER A 515 13.55 -8.84 12.37
C SER A 515 14.32 -9.68 11.34
N LEU A 516 14.98 -9.02 10.39
CA LEU A 516 15.77 -9.69 9.36
C LEU A 516 17.22 -9.30 9.51
N SER A 517 18.12 -10.29 9.41
CA SER A 517 19.57 -10.11 9.44
C SER A 517 20.28 -10.95 8.38
N ASP A 518 21.56 -10.69 8.19
CA ASP A 518 22.43 -11.41 7.26
C ASP A 518 21.87 -11.46 5.83
N ILE A 519 21.19 -10.39 5.43
CA ILE A 519 20.63 -10.27 4.08
C ILE A 519 21.80 -10.21 3.08
N ALA A 520 21.85 -11.20 2.19
CA ALA A 520 22.89 -11.33 1.19
C ALA A 520 22.30 -11.71 -0.18
N ASP A 521 22.88 -11.15 -1.24
CA ASP A 521 22.62 -11.58 -2.62
C ASP A 521 23.70 -12.61 -2.99
N VAL A 522 23.29 -13.85 -3.21
CA VAL A 522 24.18 -14.95 -3.58
C VAL A 522 23.73 -15.48 -4.94
N ASP A 523 24.45 -15.11 -5.98
CA ASP A 523 24.17 -15.52 -7.37
C ASP A 523 22.72 -15.24 -7.81
N GLY A 524 22.15 -14.10 -7.37
CA GLY A 524 20.79 -13.68 -7.71
C GLY A 524 19.70 -14.18 -6.78
N VAL A 525 20.04 -15.01 -5.81
CA VAL A 525 19.15 -15.49 -4.75
C VAL A 525 19.41 -14.70 -3.47
N ILE A 526 18.39 -14.12 -2.89
CA ILE A 526 18.51 -13.45 -1.59
C ILE A 526 18.46 -14.50 -0.49
N LYS A 527 19.45 -14.50 0.40
CA LYS A 527 19.47 -15.27 1.65
C LYS A 527 19.39 -14.32 2.82
N PHE A 528 18.68 -14.70 3.85
CA PHE A 528 18.54 -13.90 5.07
C PHE A 528 18.11 -14.76 6.25
N ASN A 529 18.37 -14.30 7.47
CA ASN A 529 17.83 -14.86 8.69
C ASN A 529 16.59 -14.07 9.13
N ALA A 530 15.48 -14.76 9.39
CA ALA A 530 14.35 -14.21 10.13
C ALA A 530 14.58 -14.54 11.63
N ASN A 531 14.69 -13.50 12.45
CA ASN A 531 14.80 -13.62 13.91
C ASN A 531 13.45 -13.26 14.50
N ILE A 532 12.89 -14.13 15.34
CA ILE A 532 11.58 -13.91 15.96
C ILE A 532 11.79 -13.72 17.46
N ASP A 533 11.33 -12.56 17.98
CA ASP A 533 11.30 -12.31 19.42
C ASP A 533 10.15 -13.10 20.04
N LEU A 534 10.47 -14.27 20.53
CA LEU A 534 9.55 -15.19 21.21
C LEU A 534 9.46 -14.91 22.71
N THR A 535 9.89 -13.76 23.21
CA THR A 535 9.75 -13.42 24.63
C THR A 535 8.31 -13.65 25.05
N PRO A 536 8.06 -14.54 26.03
CA PRO A 536 6.71 -14.85 26.47
C PRO A 536 5.99 -13.60 26.97
N LYS A 537 4.74 -13.43 26.54
CA LYS A 537 3.92 -12.29 26.95
C LYS A 537 2.45 -12.66 27.04
N ASP A 538 1.74 -12.03 27.97
CA ASP A 538 0.28 -11.98 27.97
C ASP A 538 -0.17 -10.70 27.28
N VAL A 539 -1.24 -10.80 26.50
CA VAL A 539 -1.78 -9.66 25.73
C VAL A 539 -3.23 -9.40 26.12
N GLU A 540 -3.54 -8.14 26.44
CA GLU A 540 -4.90 -7.67 26.67
C GLU A 540 -5.30 -6.71 25.55
N ASP A 541 -6.27 -7.14 24.74
CA ASP A 541 -6.84 -6.41 23.61
C ASP A 541 -8.26 -5.91 23.87
N PHE A 542 -8.79 -6.15 25.05
CA PHE A 542 -10.13 -5.77 25.53
C PHE A 542 -11.31 -6.32 24.70
N GLU A 543 -11.09 -7.09 23.64
CA GLU A 543 -12.15 -7.53 22.72
C GLU A 543 -13.15 -8.51 23.37
N ASN A 544 -12.73 -9.22 24.39
CA ASN A 544 -13.60 -10.15 25.16
C ASN A 544 -14.40 -9.46 26.28
N MET A 545 -14.18 -8.16 26.51
CA MET A 545 -14.91 -7.41 27.54
C MET A 545 -16.17 -6.76 26.97
N ASN A 546 -17.18 -6.55 27.81
CA ASN A 546 -18.36 -5.79 27.43
C ASN A 546 -18.07 -4.28 27.50
N ALA A 547 -18.50 -3.54 26.47
CA ALA A 547 -18.44 -2.09 26.50
C ALA A 547 -19.35 -1.51 27.59
N ASN A 548 -18.88 -0.46 28.24
CA ASN A 548 -19.61 0.23 29.29
C ASN A 548 -20.31 1.47 28.73
N THR A 549 -21.43 1.86 29.30
CA THR A 549 -22.21 3.02 28.86
C THR A 549 -21.68 4.37 29.40
N SER A 550 -20.81 4.33 30.41
CA SER A 550 -20.25 5.54 31.05
C SER A 550 -18.95 5.24 31.77
N ASN A 551 -18.14 6.28 31.99
CA ASN A 551 -16.96 6.17 32.83
C ASN A 551 -17.37 6.01 34.32
N GLY A 552 -16.80 5.03 35.01
CA GLY A 552 -17.17 4.68 36.38
C GLY A 552 -16.12 3.89 37.11
N THR A 553 -16.58 3.09 38.08
CA THR A 553 -15.79 2.06 38.77
C THR A 553 -16.34 0.70 38.39
N TYR A 554 -15.48 -0.18 37.90
CA TYR A 554 -15.80 -1.52 37.47
C TYR A 554 -14.79 -2.48 38.09
N GLU A 555 -15.27 -3.48 38.82
CA GLU A 555 -14.42 -4.46 39.48
C GLU A 555 -14.59 -5.85 38.84
N ASN A 556 -13.54 -6.66 38.90
CA ASN A 556 -13.52 -8.03 38.42
C ASN A 556 -13.88 -8.14 36.91
N VAL A 557 -13.47 -7.18 36.09
CA VAL A 557 -13.67 -7.23 34.64
C VAL A 557 -12.69 -8.24 34.03
N LYS A 558 -13.22 -9.36 33.55
CA LYS A 558 -12.40 -10.46 33.05
C LYS A 558 -11.93 -10.16 31.65
N GLY A 559 -10.60 -10.12 31.45
CA GLY A 559 -9.93 -9.95 30.18
C GLY A 559 -9.23 -11.20 29.67
N ASN A 560 -8.43 -11.05 28.61
CA ASN A 560 -7.60 -12.11 28.04
C ASN A 560 -6.36 -12.39 28.90
N ALA A 561 -5.64 -11.32 29.29
CA ALA A 561 -4.40 -11.42 30.04
C ALA A 561 -4.64 -11.60 31.55
N CYS A 562 -5.64 -10.89 32.08
CA CYS A 562 -5.89 -10.86 33.51
C CYS A 562 -7.32 -10.38 33.83
N THR A 563 -7.62 -10.26 35.13
CA THR A 563 -8.83 -9.59 35.63
C THR A 563 -8.48 -8.13 35.98
N TRP A 564 -9.34 -7.22 35.63
CA TRP A 564 -9.13 -5.79 35.81
C TRP A 564 -10.07 -5.15 36.82
N SER A 565 -9.56 -4.17 37.55
CA SER A 565 -10.34 -3.19 38.30
C SER A 565 -10.10 -1.81 37.74
N ILE A 566 -11.15 -1.18 37.24
CA ILE A 566 -11.10 0.11 36.52
C ILE A 566 -11.77 1.17 37.42
N VAL A 567 -11.12 2.32 37.62
CA VAL A 567 -11.66 3.45 38.38
C VAL A 567 -11.56 4.72 37.53
N LYS A 568 -12.65 5.48 37.42
CA LYS A 568 -12.78 6.64 36.54
C LYS A 568 -12.44 6.32 35.09
N GLY A 569 -12.93 5.21 34.63
CA GLY A 569 -12.70 4.70 33.28
C GLY A 569 -13.84 3.81 32.81
N SER A 570 -13.68 3.22 31.66
CA SER A 570 -14.64 2.32 31.02
C SER A 570 -13.97 1.48 29.95
N ILE A 571 -14.63 0.43 29.49
CA ILE A 571 -14.33 -0.18 28.20
C ILE A 571 -15.22 0.49 27.16
N VAL A 572 -14.64 1.07 26.14
CA VAL A 572 -15.35 1.77 25.08
C VAL A 572 -15.33 0.96 23.79
N GLU A 573 -16.42 1.00 23.03
CA GLU A 573 -16.47 0.50 21.66
C GLU A 573 -16.27 1.67 20.69
N THR A 574 -15.30 1.55 19.80
CA THR A 574 -14.99 2.59 18.82
C THR A 574 -15.39 2.14 17.43
N THR A 575 -16.01 3.02 16.66
CA THR A 575 -16.42 2.75 15.26
C THR A 575 -15.38 3.19 14.25
N THR A 576 -14.34 3.92 14.68
CA THR A 576 -13.30 4.47 13.81
C THR A 576 -11.93 4.37 14.48
N GLU A 577 -10.97 3.74 13.80
CA GLU A 577 -9.53 3.80 14.07
C GLU A 577 -9.10 3.38 15.49
N ALA A 578 -9.67 2.36 16.03
CA ALA A 578 -9.13 1.70 17.20
C ALA A 578 -8.13 0.64 16.76
N GLY A 579 -7.06 0.46 17.52
CA GLY A 579 -6.01 -0.52 17.30
C GLY A 579 -6.43 -1.88 16.75
N ASN A 580 -6.11 -2.98 17.40
CA ASN A 580 -6.39 -4.33 16.89
C ASN A 580 -7.85 -4.79 16.95
N GLY A 581 -8.81 -3.92 17.21
CA GLY A 581 -10.19 -4.35 17.36
C GLY A 581 -11.18 -3.20 17.40
N LYS A 582 -12.24 -3.38 18.17
CA LYS A 582 -13.29 -2.39 18.37
C LYS A 582 -13.33 -1.84 19.79
N ARG A 583 -12.65 -2.48 20.75
CA ARG A 583 -12.74 -2.14 22.17
C ARG A 583 -11.42 -1.69 22.74
N MET A 584 -11.48 -0.71 23.62
CA MET A 584 -10.34 -0.12 24.30
C MET A 584 -10.65 0.19 25.75
N LEU A 585 -9.62 0.22 26.59
CA LEU A 585 -9.69 0.84 27.90
C LEU A 585 -9.68 2.37 27.75
N ALA A 586 -10.62 3.07 28.35
CA ALA A 586 -10.71 4.52 28.37
C ALA A 586 -10.55 5.01 29.82
N LEU A 587 -9.61 5.95 30.07
CA LEU A 587 -9.39 6.55 31.37
C LEU A 587 -9.57 8.06 31.33
N LEU A 588 -10.26 8.61 32.33
CA LEU A 588 -10.28 10.05 32.63
C LEU A 588 -9.08 10.44 33.49
N LYS A 589 -8.78 11.74 33.59
CA LYS A 589 -7.74 12.26 34.49
C LYS A 589 -7.84 11.64 35.89
N ARG A 590 -6.76 11.08 36.41
CA ARG A 590 -6.69 10.31 37.65
C ARG A 590 -7.54 9.03 37.63
N GLY A 591 -7.84 8.53 36.45
CA GLY A 591 -8.40 7.18 36.27
C GLY A 591 -7.31 6.13 36.32
N THR A 592 -7.65 4.96 36.80
CA THR A 592 -6.71 3.83 36.90
C THR A 592 -7.33 2.55 36.40
N ALA A 593 -6.47 1.69 35.84
CA ALA A 593 -6.79 0.29 35.55
C ALA A 593 -5.75 -0.60 36.26
N THR A 594 -6.22 -1.47 37.12
CA THR A 594 -5.39 -2.35 37.96
C THR A 594 -5.63 -3.79 37.62
N THR A 595 -4.57 -4.57 37.39
CA THR A 595 -4.63 -6.00 37.05
C THR A 595 -4.79 -6.86 38.30
N SER A 596 -5.29 -8.09 38.11
CA SER A 596 -5.00 -9.17 39.08
C SER A 596 -3.49 -9.46 39.10
N LYS A 597 -3.03 -10.24 40.07
CA LYS A 597 -1.62 -10.63 40.19
C LYS A 597 -1.22 -11.59 39.07
N PHE A 598 -0.16 -11.30 38.38
CA PHE A 598 0.45 -12.19 37.39
C PHE A 598 1.25 -13.27 38.11
N ALA A 599 1.19 -14.50 37.62
CA ALA A 599 1.95 -15.63 38.19
C ALA A 599 3.45 -15.57 37.85
N GLY A 600 3.79 -15.00 36.70
CA GLY A 600 5.18 -14.89 36.22
C GLY A 600 5.82 -13.55 36.56
N ASN A 601 7.13 -13.48 36.33
CA ASN A 601 7.96 -12.29 36.57
C ASN A 601 7.91 -11.37 35.33
N VAL A 602 7.05 -10.37 35.35
CA VAL A 602 6.93 -9.41 34.24
C VAL A 602 8.13 -8.47 34.28
N SER A 603 8.90 -8.44 33.19
CA SER A 603 10.09 -7.60 33.04
C SER A 603 9.81 -6.28 32.34
N LYS A 604 8.79 -6.25 31.51
CA LYS A 604 8.42 -5.09 30.68
C LYS A 604 6.91 -5.10 30.44
N VAL A 605 6.30 -3.91 30.47
CA VAL A 605 4.90 -3.71 30.04
C VAL A 605 4.89 -2.71 28.89
N ARG A 606 4.22 -3.05 27.79
CA ARG A 606 4.04 -2.21 26.61
C ARG A 606 2.56 -2.04 26.32
N PHE A 607 2.13 -0.87 25.88
CA PHE A 607 0.77 -0.61 25.41
C PHE A 607 0.70 0.62 24.51
N THR A 608 -0.37 0.72 23.74
CA THR A 608 -0.63 1.87 22.84
C THR A 608 -1.61 2.84 23.50
N VAL A 609 -1.29 4.13 23.45
CA VAL A 609 -2.12 5.23 23.96
C VAL A 609 -2.67 6.05 22.82
N TYR A 610 -4.00 6.15 22.76
CA TYR A 610 -4.74 6.96 21.79
C TYR A 610 -5.26 8.21 22.47
N ASN A 611 -4.49 9.31 22.40
CA ASN A 611 -4.88 10.58 22.98
C ASN A 611 -5.59 11.45 21.94
N LYS A 612 -6.92 11.30 21.80
CA LYS A 612 -7.75 12.07 20.87
C LYS A 612 -8.13 13.46 21.41
N THR A 613 -7.61 13.86 22.56
CA THR A 613 -7.83 15.20 23.12
C THR A 613 -6.72 16.15 22.68
N SER A 614 -6.99 17.44 22.61
CA SER A 614 -5.95 18.45 22.34
C SER A 614 -4.96 18.66 23.49
N SER A 615 -5.29 18.12 24.67
CA SER A 615 -4.46 18.24 25.88
C SER A 615 -3.41 17.14 25.93
N ARG A 616 -2.20 17.45 26.40
CA ARG A 616 -1.18 16.45 26.70
C ARG A 616 -1.68 15.48 27.77
N ALA A 617 -1.46 14.20 27.58
CA ALA A 617 -1.66 13.15 28.56
C ALA A 617 -0.34 12.79 29.26
N VAL A 618 -0.39 12.49 30.56
CA VAL A 618 0.74 11.94 31.32
C VAL A 618 0.31 10.61 31.91
N ILE A 619 1.04 9.57 31.57
CA ILE A 619 0.75 8.19 31.94
C ILE A 619 1.82 7.70 32.93
N LYS A 620 1.40 6.97 33.96
CA LYS A 620 2.28 6.25 34.85
C LYS A 620 1.88 4.79 34.93
N LEU A 621 2.87 3.93 35.07
CA LEU A 621 2.70 2.53 35.40
C LEU A 621 3.25 2.28 36.80
N TYR A 622 2.51 1.55 37.61
CA TYR A 622 2.95 1.09 38.92
C TYR A 622 2.87 -0.43 38.99
N TYR A 623 3.69 -1.01 39.86
CA TYR A 623 3.58 -2.42 40.24
C TYR A 623 3.49 -2.56 41.74
N SER A 624 2.88 -3.66 42.20
CA SER A 624 2.76 -4.06 43.61
C SER A 624 3.19 -5.49 43.77
N LEU A 625 4.02 -5.76 44.78
CA LEU A 625 4.49 -7.08 45.15
C LEU A 625 3.72 -7.66 46.36
N ASP A 626 2.88 -6.86 47.00
CA ASP A 626 2.16 -7.12 48.24
C ASP A 626 0.63 -7.00 48.09
N ASP A 627 0.14 -7.52 46.97
CA ASP A 627 -1.29 -7.62 46.62
C ASP A 627 -2.03 -6.25 46.66
N GLY A 628 -1.34 -5.21 46.28
CA GLY A 628 -1.89 -3.85 46.16
C GLY A 628 -1.80 -3.00 47.43
N ALA A 629 -1.14 -3.49 48.49
CA ALA A 629 -0.94 -2.71 49.72
C ALA A 629 0.01 -1.51 49.51
N THR A 630 1.09 -1.73 48.76
CA THR A 630 2.01 -0.63 48.34
C THR A 630 2.26 -0.67 46.83
N TRP A 631 2.57 0.49 46.27
CA TRP A 631 2.78 0.67 44.85
C TRP A 631 4.10 1.38 44.53
N THR A 632 4.91 0.80 43.67
CA THR A 632 6.16 1.36 43.16
C THR A 632 5.98 1.77 41.71
N ALA A 633 6.47 2.94 41.32
CA ALA A 633 6.44 3.38 39.93
C ALA A 633 7.45 2.59 39.09
N ALA A 634 7.02 2.10 37.95
CA ALA A 634 7.90 1.54 36.93
C ALA A 634 8.58 2.67 36.14
N LEU A 635 9.73 2.39 35.55
CA LEU A 635 10.51 3.36 34.80
C LEU A 635 10.39 3.11 33.29
N ASN A 636 10.31 4.19 32.51
CA ASN A 636 10.41 4.11 31.06
C ASN A 636 11.85 3.78 30.61
N PRO A 637 12.12 3.54 29.34
CA PRO A 637 13.48 3.25 28.85
C PRO A 637 14.51 4.36 29.08
N THR A 638 14.07 5.62 29.32
CA THR A 638 14.95 6.75 29.65
C THR A 638 15.18 6.92 31.15
N GLY A 639 14.53 6.10 31.98
CA GLY A 639 14.68 6.09 33.43
C GLY A 639 13.71 7.04 34.18
N GLU A 640 12.67 7.55 33.50
CA GLU A 640 11.64 8.40 34.12
C GLU A 640 10.44 7.56 34.57
N ASP A 641 9.74 7.98 35.62
CA ASP A 641 8.58 7.29 36.20
C ASP A 641 7.25 7.64 35.50
N LEU A 642 7.32 8.27 34.31
CA LEU A 642 6.16 8.71 33.55
C LEU A 642 6.45 8.77 32.06
N GLU A 643 5.36 8.73 31.27
CA GLU A 643 5.37 9.04 29.83
C GLU A 643 4.43 10.19 29.48
N GLN A 644 4.84 11.01 28.52
CA GLN A 644 4.06 12.15 28.05
C GLN A 644 3.61 11.94 26.61
N VAL A 645 2.31 11.92 26.42
CA VAL A 645 1.68 11.74 25.09
C VAL A 645 1.07 13.05 24.63
N ALA A 646 1.48 13.54 23.48
CA ALA A 646 0.95 14.77 22.90
C ALA A 646 -0.57 14.63 22.59
N GLY A 647 -1.26 15.77 22.51
CA GLY A 647 -2.66 15.79 22.08
C GLY A 647 -2.80 15.37 20.61
N ASN A 648 -3.90 14.70 20.29
CA ASN A 648 -4.23 14.19 18.95
C ASN A 648 -3.17 13.25 18.36
N THR A 649 -2.56 12.39 19.21
CA THR A 649 -1.57 11.41 18.78
C THR A 649 -1.90 10.00 19.25
N THR A 650 -1.41 9.03 18.51
CA THR A 650 -1.30 7.62 18.91
C THR A 650 0.16 7.33 19.21
N THR A 651 0.45 6.81 20.41
CA THR A 651 1.83 6.66 20.89
C THR A 651 1.98 5.33 21.61
N PRO A 652 2.89 4.43 21.19
CA PRO A 652 3.28 3.25 21.96
C PRO A 652 4.10 3.70 23.17
N ILE A 653 3.87 3.05 24.31
CA ILE A 653 4.54 3.31 25.58
C ILE A 653 5.16 2.02 26.10
N ILE A 654 6.34 2.13 26.68
CA ILE A 654 7.07 1.03 27.29
C ILE A 654 7.48 1.45 28.72
N PHE A 655 7.27 0.54 29.68
CA PHE A 655 7.83 0.62 31.01
C PHE A 655 8.60 -0.66 31.35
N ASN A 656 9.82 -0.50 31.84
CA ASN A 656 10.64 -1.58 32.34
C ASN A 656 10.31 -1.79 33.83
N THR A 657 10.02 -3.03 34.20
CA THR A 657 9.69 -3.42 35.57
C THR A 657 10.80 -4.27 36.20
N ASN A 658 11.49 -5.07 35.35
CA ASN A 658 12.62 -5.93 35.73
C ASN A 658 12.37 -6.74 37.02
N LEU A 659 11.16 -7.25 37.16
CA LEU A 659 10.73 -7.94 38.39
C LEU A 659 11.23 -9.38 38.36
N ASP A 660 11.59 -9.87 39.54
CA ASP A 660 11.94 -11.27 39.84
C ASP A 660 10.84 -11.99 40.64
N LYS A 661 9.66 -11.36 40.79
CA LYS A 661 8.52 -11.86 41.57
C LYS A 661 7.19 -11.54 40.91
N PRO A 662 6.15 -12.37 41.19
CA PRO A 662 4.78 -12.10 40.80
C PRO A 662 4.29 -10.72 41.29
N ALA A 663 3.62 -9.96 40.44
CA ALA A 663 3.19 -8.60 40.71
C ALA A 663 1.79 -8.29 40.15
N MET A 664 1.15 -7.31 40.75
CA MET A 664 0.01 -6.59 40.16
C MET A 664 0.52 -5.33 39.47
N PHE A 665 -0.20 -4.86 38.43
CA PHE A 665 0.13 -3.64 37.70
C PHE A 665 -1.04 -2.66 37.77
N ARG A 666 -0.70 -1.35 37.73
CA ARG A 666 -1.68 -0.28 37.69
C ARG A 666 -1.26 0.77 36.66
N ILE A 667 -2.07 0.93 35.63
CA ILE A 667 -1.95 2.04 34.68
C ILE A 667 -2.75 3.21 35.25
N GLU A 668 -2.16 4.40 35.29
CA GLU A 668 -2.81 5.65 35.71
C GLU A 668 -2.71 6.70 34.62
N LEU A 669 -3.84 7.28 34.20
CA LEU A 669 -3.83 8.56 33.51
C LEU A 669 -3.59 9.67 34.53
N TYR A 670 -2.33 9.92 34.89
CA TYR A 670 -1.93 10.85 35.95
C TYR A 670 -2.35 12.29 35.65
N SER A 671 -2.22 12.73 34.38
CA SER A 671 -2.70 14.03 33.89
C SER A 671 -3.30 13.85 32.51
N GLY A 672 -4.34 14.60 32.19
CA GLY A 672 -5.07 14.53 30.93
C GLY A 672 -6.38 15.29 31.03
N ASN A 673 -7.30 15.01 30.14
CA ASN A 673 -8.62 15.61 30.14
C ASN A 673 -9.53 14.94 31.20
N SER A 674 -10.34 15.74 31.87
CA SER A 674 -11.26 15.25 32.92
C SER A 674 -12.66 14.89 32.41
N LEU A 675 -12.98 15.26 31.17
CA LEU A 675 -14.29 15.03 30.55
C LEU A 675 -14.19 14.02 29.36
N ASN A 676 -13.11 14.13 28.58
CA ASN A 676 -12.86 13.28 27.44
C ASN A 676 -11.73 12.28 27.78
N PRO A 677 -11.97 10.97 27.70
CA PRO A 677 -10.97 9.99 28.08
C PRO A 677 -9.79 9.92 27.11
N THR A 678 -8.68 9.44 27.61
CA THR A 678 -7.56 8.90 26.84
C THR A 678 -7.73 7.40 26.75
N ASN A 679 -7.56 6.82 25.58
CA ASN A 679 -7.77 5.40 25.34
C ASN A 679 -6.45 4.63 25.33
N PHE A 680 -6.52 3.36 25.74
CA PHE A 680 -5.38 2.44 25.84
C PHE A 680 -5.76 1.12 25.20
N ASP A 681 -4.83 0.49 24.48
CA ASP A 681 -5.04 -0.80 23.85
C ASP A 681 -3.74 -1.59 23.70
N ASP A 682 -3.86 -2.88 23.30
CA ASP A 682 -2.73 -3.78 23.04
C ASP A 682 -1.74 -3.84 24.22
N ILE A 683 -2.26 -4.03 25.46
CA ILE A 683 -1.39 -4.07 26.64
C ILE A 683 -0.69 -5.44 26.68
N GLN A 684 0.64 -5.42 26.65
CA GLN A 684 1.50 -6.60 26.62
C GLN A 684 2.36 -6.66 27.87
N PHE A 685 2.33 -7.78 28.55
CA PHE A 685 3.13 -8.06 29.74
C PHE A 685 4.21 -9.08 29.38
N PHE A 686 5.44 -8.62 29.20
CA PHE A 686 6.56 -9.46 28.80
C PHE A 686 7.24 -10.08 30.01
N TYR A 687 7.45 -11.38 29.97
CA TYR A 687 8.14 -12.12 31.03
C TYR A 687 9.66 -12.06 30.84
N GLY A 688 10.41 -11.89 31.94
CA GLY A 688 11.87 -11.88 31.93
C GLY A 688 12.48 -13.26 31.77
N GLU A 689 13.76 -13.32 31.38
CA GLU A 689 14.52 -14.57 31.39
C GLU A 689 14.50 -15.21 32.79
N GLY A 690 14.18 -16.49 32.86
CA GLY A 690 14.04 -17.23 34.13
C GLY A 690 12.64 -17.24 34.74
N SER A 691 11.63 -16.63 34.09
CA SER A 691 10.24 -16.79 34.47
C SER A 691 9.76 -18.21 34.10
N ALA A 692 10.02 -19.17 34.94
CA ALA A 692 9.32 -20.46 34.87
C ALA A 692 7.83 -20.20 35.15
N VAL A 693 6.96 -20.44 34.17
CA VAL A 693 5.53 -20.55 34.46
C VAL A 693 5.38 -21.78 35.31
N GLU A 694 5.10 -21.61 36.62
CA GLU A 694 4.68 -22.72 37.46
C GLU A 694 3.29 -23.10 36.98
N ALA A 695 3.20 -24.24 36.30
CA ALA A 695 1.92 -24.80 35.88
C ALA A 695 1.62 -26.00 36.77
N ASN A 696 0.43 -26.01 37.38
CA ASN A 696 -0.06 -27.14 38.12
C ASN A 696 -0.58 -28.24 37.19
N PHE A 697 0.05 -29.39 37.22
CA PHE A 697 -0.52 -30.65 36.71
C PHE A 697 -1.38 -31.27 37.78
N GLY A 698 -2.71 -31.14 37.71
CA GLY A 698 -3.65 -31.71 38.63
C GLY A 698 -3.56 -31.16 40.06
N ASP A 699 -4.53 -31.49 40.89
CA ASP A 699 -4.83 -30.86 42.17
C ASP A 699 -3.74 -30.88 43.26
N ASN A 700 -2.48 -31.29 43.02
CA ASN A 700 -1.42 -31.27 44.07
C ASN A 700 0.03 -31.49 43.62
N THR A 701 0.42 -31.35 42.37
CA THR A 701 1.83 -31.51 41.97
C THR A 701 2.36 -30.30 41.21
N GLU A 702 3.39 -29.62 41.78
CA GLU A 702 4.16 -28.59 41.06
C GLU A 702 5.09 -29.27 40.06
N VAL A 703 4.81 -29.12 38.76
CA VAL A 703 5.72 -29.50 37.67
C VAL A 703 6.68 -28.37 37.41
N LYS A 704 7.98 -28.61 37.63
CA LYS A 704 9.05 -27.69 37.32
C LYS A 704 9.70 -28.05 35.98
N SER A 705 10.07 -27.06 35.16
CA SER A 705 10.79 -27.31 33.94
C SER A 705 12.11 -26.55 33.89
N TYR A 706 13.12 -27.17 33.27
CA TYR A 706 14.39 -26.52 32.97
C TYR A 706 14.99 -27.08 31.67
N ARG A 707 15.99 -26.38 31.12
CA ARG A 707 16.69 -26.77 29.90
C ARG A 707 17.98 -27.50 30.22
N GLU A 708 18.23 -28.60 29.51
CA GLU A 708 19.48 -29.37 29.59
C GLU A 708 19.96 -29.70 28.15
N GLY A 709 20.80 -28.86 27.55
CA GLY A 709 21.20 -29.02 26.16
C GLY A 709 19.99 -28.97 25.20
N ASP A 710 19.78 -30.05 24.44
CA ASP A 710 18.65 -30.19 23.52
C ASP A 710 17.38 -30.77 24.18
N TYR A 711 17.42 -30.92 25.49
CA TYR A 711 16.30 -31.49 26.22
C TYR A 711 15.57 -30.43 27.06
N LEU A 712 14.25 -30.50 27.02
CA LEU A 712 13.36 -29.90 27.99
C LEU A 712 13.12 -30.95 29.09
N VAL A 713 13.51 -30.64 30.30
CA VAL A 713 13.37 -31.54 31.44
C VAL A 713 12.22 -31.06 32.33
N LEU A 714 11.28 -31.94 32.61
CA LEU A 714 10.17 -31.70 33.53
C LEU A 714 10.38 -32.52 34.79
N LEU A 715 10.15 -31.93 35.97
CA LEU A 715 10.20 -32.55 37.28
C LEU A 715 8.79 -32.52 37.93
N GLY A 716 8.45 -33.53 38.67
CA GLY A 716 7.16 -33.61 39.38
C GLY A 716 6.04 -34.16 38.50
N VAL A 717 6.33 -34.75 37.35
CA VAL A 717 5.35 -35.44 36.51
C VAL A 717 5.02 -36.81 37.13
N GLU A 718 3.77 -37.26 37.07
CA GLU A 718 3.39 -38.57 37.53
C GLU A 718 4.21 -39.68 36.88
N SER A 719 4.77 -40.59 37.66
CA SER A 719 5.63 -41.67 37.16
C SER A 719 4.85 -42.57 36.19
N MET A 720 5.47 -42.93 35.07
CA MET A 720 4.86 -43.67 33.95
C MET A 720 3.87 -42.88 33.08
N ALA A 721 3.59 -41.58 33.35
CA ALA A 721 2.81 -40.77 32.46
C ALA A 721 3.57 -40.57 31.11
N GLU A 722 2.86 -40.73 30.02
CA GLU A 722 3.37 -40.40 28.66
C GLU A 722 3.16 -38.92 28.38
N VAL A 723 4.23 -38.18 28.19
CA VAL A 723 4.22 -36.73 27.96
C VAL A 723 4.59 -36.40 26.55
N THR A 724 3.81 -35.58 25.90
CA THR A 724 4.02 -35.14 24.53
C THR A 724 4.23 -33.61 24.49
N ALA A 725 5.26 -33.17 23.80
CA ALA A 725 5.47 -31.78 23.43
C ALA A 725 4.88 -31.50 22.05
N TYR A 726 4.07 -30.46 21.95
CA TYR A 726 3.50 -29.96 20.71
C TYR A 726 4.09 -28.60 20.39
N SER A 727 4.37 -28.35 19.13
CA SER A 727 4.65 -27.01 18.63
C SER A 727 3.41 -26.11 18.75
N VAL A 728 3.57 -24.82 18.61
CA VAL A 728 2.44 -23.86 18.58
C VAL A 728 1.46 -24.11 17.42
N SER A 729 1.86 -24.82 16.38
CA SER A 729 0.99 -25.27 15.29
C SER A 729 0.18 -26.54 15.62
N GLY A 730 0.36 -27.11 16.81
CA GLY A 730 -0.31 -28.34 17.25
C GLY A 730 0.35 -29.65 16.79
N ALA A 731 1.50 -29.58 16.12
CA ALA A 731 2.24 -30.77 15.72
C ALA A 731 3.01 -31.37 16.90
N ALA A 732 2.90 -32.68 17.14
CA ALA A 732 3.71 -33.37 18.13
C ALA A 732 5.17 -33.42 17.67
N VAL A 733 6.09 -32.88 18.49
CA VAL A 733 7.51 -32.73 18.18
C VAL A 733 8.41 -33.62 19.02
N ALA A 734 7.96 -34.00 20.20
CA ALA A 734 8.67 -34.92 21.06
C ALA A 734 7.70 -35.66 21.97
N LYS A 735 8.09 -36.90 22.39
CA LYS A 735 7.29 -37.75 23.26
C LYS A 735 8.22 -38.56 24.17
N ALA A 736 7.91 -38.65 25.46
CA ALA A 736 8.68 -39.43 26.42
C ALA A 736 7.82 -39.85 27.58
N GLN A 737 8.21 -40.94 28.26
CA GLN A 737 7.61 -41.39 29.51
C GLN A 737 8.31 -40.78 30.73
N ALA A 738 7.54 -40.46 31.76
CA ALA A 738 8.07 -40.03 33.03
C ALA A 738 8.66 -41.25 33.80
N ILE A 739 9.91 -41.12 34.24
CA ILE A 739 10.60 -42.09 35.08
C ILE A 739 10.98 -41.39 36.36
N ASP A 740 10.51 -41.94 37.47
CA ASP A 740 10.77 -41.40 38.83
C ASP A 740 10.44 -39.88 38.94
N GLY A 741 9.35 -39.46 38.28
CA GLY A 741 8.91 -38.08 38.33
C GLY A 741 9.64 -37.12 37.36
N VAL A 742 10.49 -37.67 36.50
CA VAL A 742 11.31 -36.86 35.53
C VAL A 742 10.98 -37.23 34.09
N VAL A 743 10.74 -36.23 33.25
CA VAL A 743 10.58 -36.41 31.81
C VAL A 743 11.65 -35.61 31.10
N ARG A 744 12.29 -36.21 30.07
CA ARG A 744 13.23 -35.55 29.17
C ARG A 744 12.67 -35.60 27.75
N LEU A 745 12.23 -34.46 27.23
CA LEU A 745 11.73 -34.30 25.88
C LEU A 745 12.82 -33.67 24.99
N CYS A 746 13.28 -34.40 23.97
CA CYS A 746 14.25 -33.86 23.03
C CYS A 746 13.55 -32.88 22.06
N VAL A 747 13.77 -31.60 22.25
CA VAL A 747 13.19 -30.51 21.43
C VAL A 747 14.35 -29.61 20.99
N PRO A 748 15.06 -29.95 19.93
CA PRO A 748 16.30 -29.29 19.55
C PRO A 748 16.13 -27.84 19.11
N ILE A 749 14.93 -27.46 18.70
CA ILE A 749 14.62 -26.10 18.23
C ILE A 749 14.14 -25.25 19.41
N PRO A 750 14.73 -24.05 19.67
CA PRO A 750 14.18 -23.11 20.65
C PRO A 750 12.76 -22.66 20.25
N GLY A 751 11.85 -22.58 21.20
CA GLY A 751 10.50 -22.16 20.91
C GLY A 751 9.53 -22.43 22.06
N LEU A 752 8.28 -21.92 21.90
CA LEU A 752 7.18 -22.21 22.80
C LEU A 752 6.58 -23.56 22.46
N TYR A 753 6.43 -24.41 23.49
CA TYR A 753 5.84 -25.75 23.37
C TYR A 753 4.65 -25.89 24.31
N VAL A 754 3.63 -26.56 23.83
CA VAL A 754 2.53 -27.04 24.67
C VAL A 754 2.86 -28.47 25.07
N ILE A 755 3.04 -28.71 26.36
CA ILE A 755 3.36 -30.04 26.90
C ILE A 755 2.09 -30.64 27.50
N SER A 756 1.76 -31.86 27.15
CA SER A 756 0.57 -32.55 27.66
C SER A 756 0.85 -33.99 28.07
N ASP A 757 0.26 -34.42 29.17
CA ASP A 757 0.20 -35.81 29.60
C ASP A 757 -1.11 -36.51 29.18
N GLY A 758 -1.91 -35.87 28.32
CA GLY A 758 -3.21 -36.34 27.86
C GLY A 758 -4.39 -35.86 28.71
N VAL A 759 -4.15 -35.37 29.92
CA VAL A 759 -5.17 -34.83 30.84
C VAL A 759 -4.91 -33.35 31.10
N ASN A 760 -3.65 -33.00 31.38
CA ASN A 760 -3.22 -31.65 31.70
C ASN A 760 -2.30 -31.09 30.60
N THR A 761 -2.23 -29.78 30.52
CA THR A 761 -1.35 -29.10 29.58
C THR A 761 -0.64 -27.93 30.24
N ILE A 762 0.65 -27.74 29.88
CA ILE A 762 1.44 -26.57 30.25
C ILE A 762 2.09 -25.97 29.00
N LYS A 763 2.39 -24.67 29.04
CA LYS A 763 3.20 -24.01 28.02
C LYS A 763 4.60 -23.83 28.59
N VAL A 764 5.59 -24.28 27.86
CA VAL A 764 7.00 -24.16 28.24
C VAL A 764 7.80 -23.56 27.11
N LEU A 765 8.63 -22.59 27.42
CA LEU A 765 9.59 -22.01 26.49
C LEU A 765 10.92 -22.77 26.59
N ARG A 766 11.41 -23.23 25.46
CA ARG A 766 12.72 -23.85 25.37
C ARG A 766 13.77 -22.89 24.80
#